data_0c2815c79ad892b322d7f0fbf61af09f
#
_entry.id   0c2815c79ad892b322d7f0fbf61af09f
#
_cell.length_a   1.000
_cell.length_b   1.000
_cell.length_c   1.000
_cell.angle_alpha   90.00
_cell.angle_beta   90.00
_cell.angle_gamma   90.00
#
_symmetry.space_group_name_H-M   'P 1'
#
loop_
_entity.id
_entity.type
_entity.pdbx_description
1 polymer ?
#
loop_
_entity_poly.entity_id
_entity_poly.type
_entity_poly.pdbx_seq_one_letter_code
_entity_poly.pdbx_strand_id
1 'polypeptide(L)'
;MDDESASGLISDTFGSRFDKEKFIEFVMHLFRLTREEIDDTTKGPWQEAYVPLAFQQYVSRYEVIARCRLDDDIEVDVLIVYLHDGEGIDIDYSKAMERNFVACYLAGRYGGNLLRDGAVVAFVPECMDDWRFSFVTSSRNVEKDNENGRVENAIRWSFLVGPNECISAVQNRILPLLKDENGRLTLSDLKEAFNVETMAKEFFEEYRDLFVRTKIELDRIVENDENVRSEFAKKDITTVDFAKKLLGQITFLYFLQKKGWFGVEKGQSWGTGPRNFLRQLYERRFCGYVNFYNDVLEPFFYEALRSDRRSEGDYYVRFGCKIPFLNGGLFEPMNDYDWQHTDILLPNELFSNADENGIIDVFDRYVFTVSEEEPFEKEVALDPELLGKIYEKLNAIRQENFDEYVKMLELKKERDFNKEYGVYYTSKDIVRYMCQESLIGYLESELSALLPSTEGLKEAIETLVRRGEFIQTVDVQDRALVELIEGVREDVKCKVEVSEIVVENAEKIDELLADVKICDPAVGSGAFLIGMIHEIVMLRKLLSMYTKKHVRQYDLKRYIIENSIYGVDVDPGAVEICKLRAWLYMIVDEDGADKIEPLPNLDYRIVRGDALLSVEKNLFNMGLFEELEELKYLYFNEIDLSKKQEYKLEIEKLIYQITNGRREFDFGVYFSEVFHQKGGFDIVIGNPPYIQLQKAADGKKYADLYKGEGYELFDRTGDIYCLFFERGMKILKDKGHLAYITSNKWMRAGYGEKLRGFLARYNPKVLIDLGPKAFDSATVDTCIIVVQKSENEHRTKAVTIVDGRKNHVDISEILKSDGV
;
A
#
# COMPACT_ATOMS: atom_id res chain seq x y z
N MET A 1 -7.63 32.49 19.77
CA MET A 1 -7.81 33.12 18.44
C MET A 1 -9.18 32.72 17.91
N ASP A 2 -9.95 33.63 17.30
CA ASP A 2 -11.24 33.27 16.69
C ASP A 2 -11.04 32.43 15.39
N ASP A 3 -12.11 31.79 14.93
CA ASP A 3 -12.07 30.85 13.82
C ASP A 3 -11.61 31.47 12.51
N GLU A 4 -12.06 32.67 12.23
CA GLU A 4 -11.76 33.39 10.99
C GLU A 4 -10.30 33.82 10.93
N SER A 5 -9.77 34.36 12.04
CA SER A 5 -8.37 34.76 12.15
C SER A 5 -7.41 33.58 12.11
N ALA A 6 -7.75 32.47 12.80
CA ALA A 6 -6.91 31.27 12.81
C ALA A 6 -6.90 30.56 11.43
N SER A 7 -8.06 30.48 10.77
CA SER A 7 -8.18 29.93 9.41
C SER A 7 -7.43 30.80 8.39
N GLY A 8 -7.53 32.12 8.52
CA GLY A 8 -6.79 33.09 7.70
C GLY A 8 -5.27 32.93 7.83
N LEU A 9 -4.76 32.79 9.07
CA LEU A 9 -3.33 32.62 9.34
C LEU A 9 -2.82 31.31 8.72
N ILE A 10 -3.57 30.21 8.84
CA ILE A 10 -3.21 28.91 8.22
C ILE A 10 -3.18 29.05 6.70
N SER A 11 -4.23 29.67 6.11
CA SER A 11 -4.32 29.84 4.66
C SER A 11 -3.19 30.70 4.11
N ASP A 12 -2.85 31.79 4.77
CA ASP A 12 -1.78 32.70 4.36
C ASP A 12 -0.39 32.06 4.47
N THR A 13 -0.20 31.20 5.47
CA THR A 13 1.09 30.53 5.70
C THR A 13 1.29 29.34 4.75
N PHE A 14 0.29 28.46 4.66
CA PHE A 14 0.42 27.15 4.00
C PHE A 14 -0.14 27.10 2.57
N GLY A 15 -1.00 28.06 2.18
CA GLY A 15 -1.56 28.13 0.82
C GLY A 15 -0.71 28.96 -0.15
N SER A 16 0.52 29.32 0.21
CA SER A 16 1.41 30.16 -0.58
C SER A 16 2.82 29.57 -0.63
N ARG A 17 3.64 30.07 -1.57
CA ARG A 17 5.09 29.82 -1.53
C ARG A 17 5.62 30.19 -0.15
N PHE A 18 6.61 29.43 0.33
CA PHE A 18 7.18 29.63 1.65
C PHE A 18 7.59 31.11 1.87
N ASP A 19 7.07 31.69 2.93
CA ASP A 19 7.44 33.02 3.43
C ASP A 19 7.86 32.91 4.91
N LYS A 20 9.11 33.28 5.18
CA LYS A 20 9.70 33.16 6.52
C LYS A 20 8.95 33.95 7.57
N GLU A 21 8.50 35.20 7.27
CA GLU A 21 7.83 36.02 8.26
C GLU A 21 6.44 35.50 8.59
N LYS A 22 5.69 35.02 7.59
CA LYS A 22 4.40 34.36 7.80
C LYS A 22 4.55 33.05 8.62
N PHE A 23 5.60 32.28 8.34
CA PHE A 23 5.88 31.08 9.11
C PHE A 23 6.25 31.40 10.57
N ILE A 24 7.05 32.44 10.80
CA ILE A 24 7.35 32.91 12.16
C ILE A 24 6.08 33.38 12.90
N GLU A 25 5.21 34.11 12.24
CA GLU A 25 3.94 34.56 12.81
C GLU A 25 3.07 33.35 13.21
N PHE A 26 2.96 32.36 12.33
CA PHE A 26 2.28 31.12 12.64
C PHE A 26 2.89 30.40 13.85
N VAL A 27 4.22 30.25 13.90
CA VAL A 27 4.94 29.62 15.02
C VAL A 27 4.71 30.36 16.34
N MET A 28 4.71 31.70 16.32
CA MET A 28 4.42 32.53 17.50
C MET A 28 3.02 32.22 18.06
N HIS A 29 2.01 32.08 17.20
CA HIS A 29 0.66 31.75 17.63
C HIS A 29 0.53 30.29 18.09
N LEU A 30 1.15 29.35 17.38
CA LEU A 30 1.08 27.92 17.71
C LEU A 30 1.71 27.63 19.07
N PHE A 31 2.90 28.15 19.33
CA PHE A 31 3.66 27.93 20.57
C PHE A 31 3.50 29.06 21.61
N ARG A 32 2.71 30.10 21.29
CA ARG A 32 2.46 31.28 22.16
C ARG A 32 3.72 32.01 22.56
N LEU A 33 4.60 32.21 21.60
CA LEU A 33 5.87 32.90 21.77
C LEU A 33 5.73 34.40 21.49
N THR A 34 6.55 35.17 22.16
CA THR A 34 6.72 36.59 21.86
C THR A 34 7.75 36.83 20.76
N ARG A 35 7.71 37.99 20.11
CA ARG A 35 8.72 38.31 19.11
C ARG A 35 10.12 38.39 19.71
N GLU A 36 10.24 38.79 20.98
CA GLU A 36 11.51 38.85 21.69
C GLU A 36 12.14 37.47 21.84
N GLU A 37 11.36 36.45 22.20
CA GLU A 37 11.83 35.05 22.32
C GLU A 37 12.32 34.50 20.98
N ILE A 38 11.65 34.84 19.88
CA ILE A 38 12.09 34.48 18.53
C ILE A 38 13.39 35.24 18.18
N ASP A 39 13.47 36.52 18.46
CA ASP A 39 14.64 37.33 18.17
C ASP A 39 15.87 36.90 18.98
N ASP A 40 15.69 36.52 20.24
CA ASP A 40 16.76 36.01 21.09
C ASP A 40 17.30 34.65 20.57
N THR A 41 16.43 33.79 20.04
CA THR A 41 16.82 32.55 19.43
C THR A 41 17.54 32.78 18.11
N THR A 42 17.00 33.61 17.23
CA THR A 42 17.51 33.85 15.88
C THR A 42 18.78 34.70 15.84
N LYS A 43 19.07 35.53 16.86
CA LYS A 43 20.29 36.35 17.02
C LYS A 43 21.35 35.68 17.88
N GLY A 44 21.11 34.48 18.37
CA GLY A 44 22.05 33.73 19.22
C GLY A 44 23.31 33.26 18.47
N PRO A 45 24.35 32.85 19.18
CA PRO A 45 25.64 32.40 18.62
C PRO A 45 25.56 31.15 17.76
N TRP A 46 24.38 30.56 17.60
CA TRP A 46 24.12 29.31 16.89
C TRP A 46 23.74 29.49 15.41
N GLN A 47 23.72 30.71 14.90
CA GLN A 47 23.23 31.05 13.55
C GLN A 47 24.18 30.75 12.40
N GLU A 48 25.45 30.56 12.64
CA GLU A 48 26.36 29.97 11.61
C GLU A 48 26.27 28.46 11.69
N ALA A 49 25.11 27.97 11.35
CA ALA A 49 24.77 26.56 11.42
C ALA A 49 25.51 25.80 10.34
N TYR A 50 26.61 25.19 10.73
CA TYR A 50 27.38 24.29 9.88
C TYR A 50 26.53 23.10 9.50
N VAL A 51 26.30 22.92 8.18
CA VAL A 51 25.71 21.69 7.63
C VAL A 51 26.81 20.66 7.54
N PRO A 52 26.69 19.50 8.24
CA PRO A 52 27.67 18.43 8.14
C PRO A 52 27.89 17.98 6.69
N LEU A 53 29.11 17.61 6.34
CA LEU A 53 29.51 17.22 4.98
C LEU A 53 28.59 16.16 4.36
N ALA A 54 28.13 15.22 5.16
CA ALA A 54 27.22 14.16 4.75
C ALA A 54 25.85 14.67 4.21
N PHE A 55 25.43 15.88 4.59
CA PHE A 55 24.15 16.44 4.19
C PHE A 55 24.27 17.61 3.21
N GLN A 56 25.48 18.10 2.93
CA GLN A 56 25.67 19.29 2.08
C GLN A 56 25.16 19.14 0.65
N GLN A 57 25.01 17.92 0.16
CA GLN A 57 24.40 17.65 -1.13
C GLN A 57 22.88 17.90 -1.15
N TYR A 58 22.21 17.78 0.00
CA TYR A 58 20.75 17.85 0.14
C TYR A 58 20.29 19.10 0.85
N VAL A 59 21.05 19.57 1.84
CA VAL A 59 20.72 20.71 2.69
C VAL A 59 21.69 21.84 2.41
N SER A 60 21.18 22.97 1.91
CA SER A 60 22.02 24.15 1.66
C SER A 60 22.32 24.92 2.96
N ARG A 61 21.33 25.10 3.79
CA ARG A 61 21.43 25.75 5.11
C ARG A 61 20.24 25.40 5.98
N TYR A 62 20.33 25.69 7.27
CA TYR A 62 19.20 25.63 8.19
C TYR A 62 19.22 26.78 9.19
N GLU A 63 18.07 27.07 9.78
CA GLU A 63 17.91 28.12 10.77
C GLU A 63 17.07 27.57 11.95
N VAL A 64 17.50 27.86 13.20
CA VAL A 64 16.70 27.60 14.38
C VAL A 64 15.85 28.82 14.68
N ILE A 65 14.51 28.70 14.60
CA ILE A 65 13.58 29.80 14.74
C ILE A 65 13.12 29.94 16.19
N ALA A 66 12.81 28.85 16.85
CA ALA A 66 12.37 28.87 18.24
C ALA A 66 12.83 27.61 18.98
N ARG A 67 12.94 27.75 20.30
CA ARG A 67 13.17 26.65 21.26
C ARG A 67 12.02 26.64 22.23
N CYS A 68 11.19 25.61 22.15
CA CYS A 68 9.93 25.54 22.87
C CYS A 68 10.00 24.47 23.96
N ARG A 69 9.39 24.75 25.11
CA ARG A 69 9.15 23.77 26.14
C ARG A 69 7.65 23.54 26.22
N LEU A 70 7.23 22.31 25.97
CA LEU A 70 5.82 21.90 26.05
C LEU A 70 5.38 21.69 27.51
N ASP A 71 4.08 21.52 27.71
CA ASP A 71 3.50 21.41 29.09
C ASP A 71 3.91 20.12 29.79
N ASP A 72 4.30 19.10 29.07
CA ASP A 72 4.82 17.81 29.55
C ASP A 72 6.35 17.79 29.71
N ASP A 73 6.96 18.97 29.85
CA ASP A 73 8.42 19.18 30.00
C ASP A 73 9.26 18.64 28.81
N ILE A 74 8.65 18.46 27.64
CA ILE A 74 9.29 18.04 26.43
C ILE A 74 9.90 19.24 25.69
N GLU A 75 11.12 19.10 25.20
CA GLU A 75 11.80 20.15 24.43
C GLU A 75 11.68 19.93 22.93
N VAL A 76 11.05 20.90 22.26
CA VAL A 76 10.82 20.90 20.80
C VAL A 76 11.40 22.17 20.20
N ASP A 77 12.29 22.00 19.20
CA ASP A 77 12.83 23.15 18.44
C ASP A 77 12.03 23.35 17.14
N VAL A 78 11.98 24.59 16.66
CA VAL A 78 11.39 24.95 15.36
C VAL A 78 12.51 25.30 14.40
N LEU A 79 12.54 24.61 13.25
CA LEU A 79 13.59 24.73 12.25
C LEU A 79 13.04 25.15 10.89
N ILE A 80 13.84 25.89 10.13
CA ILE A 80 13.70 26.02 8.67
C ILE A 80 14.92 25.36 8.05
N VAL A 81 14.71 24.39 7.16
CA VAL A 81 15.76 23.68 6.44
C VAL A 81 15.60 23.94 4.95
N TYR A 82 16.59 24.58 4.35
CA TYR A 82 16.61 24.89 2.92
C TYR A 82 17.30 23.77 2.16
N LEU A 83 16.63 23.26 1.12
CA LEU A 83 17.03 22.10 0.37
C LEU A 83 17.62 22.51 -0.98
N HIS A 84 18.64 21.78 -1.43
CA HIS A 84 19.12 21.87 -2.80
C HIS A 84 18.21 21.10 -3.76
N ASP A 85 17.84 21.73 -4.87
CA ASP A 85 17.12 21.11 -5.99
C ASP A 85 18.12 20.78 -7.10
N GLY A 86 18.76 19.61 -7.04
CA GLY A 86 19.71 19.19 -8.06
C GLY A 86 19.08 18.26 -9.11
N GLU A 87 19.36 18.48 -10.42
CA GLU A 87 19.10 17.46 -11.43
C GLU A 87 19.85 16.17 -11.05
N GLY A 88 19.10 15.06 -10.87
CA GLY A 88 19.66 13.73 -10.58
C GLY A 88 19.63 13.32 -9.10
N ILE A 89 19.00 14.08 -8.21
CA ILE A 89 18.73 13.64 -6.82
C ILE A 89 17.49 12.75 -6.82
N ASP A 90 17.65 11.51 -6.33
CA ASP A 90 16.53 10.58 -6.10
C ASP A 90 15.65 11.16 -4.97
N ILE A 91 14.35 11.39 -5.25
CA ILE A 91 13.42 12.07 -4.35
C ILE A 91 13.25 11.29 -3.03
N ASP A 92 13.20 9.96 -3.09
CA ASP A 92 12.99 9.15 -1.88
C ASP A 92 14.26 9.11 -1.02
N TYR A 93 15.42 9.07 -1.64
CA TYR A 93 16.70 9.19 -0.93
C TYR A 93 16.86 10.58 -0.29
N SER A 94 16.43 11.64 -0.98
CA SER A 94 16.41 12.99 -0.43
C SER A 94 15.55 13.09 0.84
N LYS A 95 14.35 12.52 0.84
CA LYS A 95 13.47 12.50 2.02
C LYS A 95 14.12 11.82 3.22
N ALA A 96 14.76 10.68 3.02
CA ALA A 96 15.47 9.98 4.09
C ALA A 96 16.65 10.81 4.63
N MET A 97 17.37 11.49 3.75
CA MET A 97 18.49 12.37 4.16
C MET A 97 18.02 13.61 4.92
N GLU A 98 16.93 14.23 4.52
CA GLU A 98 16.27 15.34 5.24
C GLU A 98 15.89 14.92 6.67
N ARG A 99 15.25 13.76 6.83
CA ARG A 99 14.90 13.19 8.14
C ARG A 99 16.15 12.89 8.97
N ASN A 100 17.15 12.23 8.39
CA ASN A 100 18.39 11.89 9.08
C ASN A 100 19.16 13.14 9.51
N PHE A 101 19.11 14.21 8.72
CA PHE A 101 19.65 15.50 9.09
C PHE A 101 19.02 15.99 10.40
N VAL A 102 17.68 16.04 10.48
CA VAL A 102 17.00 16.48 11.71
C VAL A 102 17.22 15.50 12.85
N ALA A 103 17.24 14.19 12.61
CA ALA A 103 17.52 13.19 13.63
C ALA A 103 18.91 13.40 14.30
N CYS A 104 19.94 13.68 13.50
CA CYS A 104 21.26 14.03 14.00
C CYS A 104 21.28 15.35 14.79
N TYR A 105 20.46 16.33 14.38
CA TYR A 105 20.25 17.56 15.13
C TYR A 105 19.65 17.27 16.51
N LEU A 106 18.55 16.49 16.57
CA LEU A 106 17.87 16.11 17.80
C LEU A 106 18.78 15.31 18.75
N ALA A 107 19.67 14.52 18.21
CA ALA A 107 20.68 13.77 18.96
C ALA A 107 21.85 14.64 19.48
N GLY A 108 21.81 15.97 19.27
CA GLY A 108 22.83 16.91 19.74
C GLY A 108 24.17 16.78 19.03
N ARG A 109 24.22 16.21 17.81
CA ARG A 109 25.49 16.05 17.07
C ARG A 109 25.99 17.34 16.40
N TYR A 110 25.10 18.29 16.24
CA TYR A 110 25.35 19.67 15.80
C TYR A 110 24.25 20.60 16.30
N GLY A 111 24.25 21.87 15.96
CA GLY A 111 23.21 22.82 16.40
C GLY A 111 23.32 23.21 17.88
N GLY A 112 24.52 23.16 18.46
CA GLY A 112 24.77 23.51 19.84
C GLY A 112 24.90 22.33 20.80
N ASN A 113 24.96 21.12 20.31
CA ASN A 113 25.13 19.85 21.06
C ASN A 113 24.10 19.65 22.17
N LEU A 114 22.87 20.09 21.94
CA LEU A 114 21.74 19.96 22.85
C LEU A 114 20.82 18.82 22.40
N LEU A 115 20.49 17.92 23.29
CA LEU A 115 19.51 16.89 23.05
C LEU A 115 18.10 17.50 22.99
N ARG A 116 17.27 17.06 22.02
CA ARG A 116 15.89 17.48 21.83
C ARG A 116 15.00 16.26 21.66
N ASP A 117 13.73 16.40 22.08
CA ASP A 117 12.75 15.31 22.00
C ASP A 117 12.03 15.32 20.64
N GLY A 118 11.95 16.50 20.01
CA GLY A 118 11.35 16.67 18.70
C GLY A 118 11.69 17.98 18.03
N ALA A 119 11.35 18.11 16.76
CA ALA A 119 11.41 19.34 15.99
C ALA A 119 10.19 19.52 15.09
N VAL A 120 9.69 20.75 15.03
CA VAL A 120 8.76 21.20 13.98
C VAL A 120 9.60 21.87 12.88
N VAL A 121 9.48 21.42 11.64
CA VAL A 121 10.41 21.75 10.57
C VAL A 121 9.68 22.19 9.31
N ALA A 122 10.08 23.34 8.76
CA ALA A 122 9.76 23.70 7.39
C ALA A 122 10.92 23.27 6.48
N PHE A 123 10.72 22.28 5.61
CA PHE A 123 11.65 21.92 4.55
C PHE A 123 11.29 22.68 3.29
N VAL A 124 12.20 23.55 2.86
CA VAL A 124 11.97 24.55 1.81
C VAL A 124 12.89 24.30 0.63
N PRO A 125 12.38 23.77 -0.49
CA PRO A 125 13.15 23.62 -1.73
C PRO A 125 13.49 24.99 -2.35
N GLU A 126 14.63 25.09 -3.02
CA GLU A 126 15.10 26.38 -3.61
C GLU A 126 14.28 26.78 -4.83
N CYS A 127 13.86 25.83 -5.66
CA CYS A 127 13.21 26.08 -6.96
C CYS A 127 11.73 25.71 -7.03
N MET A 128 11.17 25.01 -6.03
CA MET A 128 9.76 24.63 -6.00
C MET A 128 8.92 25.62 -5.21
N ASP A 129 7.65 25.76 -5.57
CA ASP A 129 6.71 26.61 -4.85
C ASP A 129 6.09 25.91 -3.65
N ASP A 130 5.98 24.58 -3.70
CA ASP A 130 5.48 23.73 -2.61
C ASP A 130 6.61 23.31 -1.67
N TRP A 131 6.29 23.21 -0.38
CA TRP A 131 7.24 22.87 0.68
C TRP A 131 6.64 21.92 1.71
N ARG A 132 7.43 21.39 2.63
CA ARG A 132 6.93 20.43 3.63
C ARG A 132 6.93 21.02 5.02
N PHE A 133 5.77 20.96 5.67
CA PHE A 133 5.60 21.24 7.09
C PHE A 133 5.64 19.91 7.85
N SER A 134 6.66 19.71 8.66
CA SER A 134 6.96 18.40 9.24
C SER A 134 7.10 18.44 10.76
N PHE A 135 6.75 17.34 11.40
CA PHE A 135 7.09 17.05 12.77
C PHE A 135 8.01 15.83 12.82
N VAL A 136 9.17 15.98 13.45
CA VAL A 136 10.18 14.91 13.59
C VAL A 136 10.42 14.63 15.06
N THR A 137 10.33 13.38 15.47
CA THR A 137 10.64 12.97 16.84
C THR A 137 11.45 11.69 16.85
N SER A 138 12.33 11.51 17.86
CA SER A 138 13.05 10.26 18.05
C SER A 138 12.25 9.35 18.98
N SER A 139 12.12 8.07 18.64
CA SER A 139 11.58 7.08 19.58
C SER A 139 12.63 6.77 20.65
N ARG A 140 12.63 7.55 21.71
CA ARG A 140 13.32 7.10 22.94
C ARG A 140 12.41 6.06 23.59
N ASN A 141 12.74 4.77 23.48
CA ASN A 141 12.24 3.79 24.42
C ASN A 141 12.77 4.18 25.80
N VAL A 142 11.83 4.49 26.70
CA VAL A 142 12.09 4.78 28.11
C VAL A 142 12.43 3.45 28.82
N GLU A 143 13.54 2.85 28.46
CA GLU A 143 14.20 1.83 29.26
C GLU A 143 15.63 2.27 29.51
N LYS A 144 15.88 2.53 30.78
CA LYS A 144 17.11 3.10 31.38
C LYS A 144 18.34 2.18 31.31
N ASP A 145 18.51 1.34 30.29
CA ASP A 145 19.60 0.37 30.28
C ASP A 145 20.28 0.19 28.91
N ASN A 146 20.56 1.31 28.17
CA ASN A 146 21.62 1.21 27.15
C ASN A 146 22.38 2.52 27.01
N GLU A 147 23.61 2.53 27.53
CA GLU A 147 24.60 3.63 27.43
C GLU A 147 25.10 3.91 26.01
N ASN A 148 24.53 3.27 25.00
CA ASN A 148 24.86 3.48 23.60
C ASN A 148 23.80 4.39 22.97
N GLY A 149 24.08 5.69 22.89
CA GLY A 149 23.26 6.69 22.21
C GLY A 149 23.16 6.43 20.68
N ARG A 150 22.41 5.40 20.29
CA ARG A 150 22.04 5.17 18.90
C ARG A 150 20.97 6.18 18.49
N VAL A 151 21.16 6.81 17.33
CA VAL A 151 20.08 7.53 16.62
C VAL A 151 19.19 6.45 15.98
N GLU A 152 18.47 5.72 16.82
CA GLU A 152 17.55 4.70 16.36
C GLU A 152 16.19 5.34 16.16
N ASN A 153 15.76 5.37 14.89
CA ASN A 153 14.36 5.54 14.47
C ASN A 153 13.72 6.91 14.75
N ALA A 154 14.27 7.97 14.17
CA ALA A 154 13.48 9.20 14.04
C ALA A 154 12.34 8.97 13.05
N ILE A 155 11.12 9.30 13.45
CA ILE A 155 9.94 9.27 12.59
C ILE A 155 9.62 10.70 12.20
N ARG A 156 9.36 10.92 10.91
CA ARG A 156 8.91 12.19 10.36
C ARG A 156 7.47 12.06 9.88
N TRP A 157 6.63 12.97 10.31
CA TRP A 157 5.30 13.20 9.73
C TRP A 157 5.31 14.52 8.99
N SER A 158 4.72 14.57 7.79
CA SER A 158 4.79 15.74 6.93
C SER A 158 3.47 16.06 6.27
N PHE A 159 3.14 17.36 6.19
CA PHE A 159 2.17 17.87 5.24
C PHE A 159 2.94 18.47 4.06
N LEU A 160 2.54 18.12 2.84
CA LEU A 160 2.96 18.86 1.64
C LEU A 160 2.03 20.07 1.50
N VAL A 161 2.60 21.25 1.40
CA VAL A 161 1.88 22.54 1.44
C VAL A 161 2.43 23.50 0.39
N GLY A 162 1.63 24.44 -0.04
CA GLY A 162 2.02 25.44 -1.04
C GLY A 162 0.86 25.82 -1.96
N PRO A 163 1.09 26.65 -2.97
CA PRO A 163 0.04 27.15 -3.87
C PRO A 163 -0.60 26.07 -4.74
N ASN A 164 0.07 24.92 -4.92
CA ASN A 164 -0.42 23.81 -5.75
C ASN A 164 -1.09 22.70 -4.94
N GLU A 165 -1.08 22.82 -3.60
CA GLU A 165 -1.60 21.79 -2.70
C GLU A 165 -2.87 22.25 -1.96
N CYS A 166 -3.68 21.26 -1.56
CA CYS A 166 -4.88 21.53 -0.76
C CYS A 166 -4.50 21.69 0.71
N ILE A 167 -4.81 22.86 1.28
CA ILE A 167 -4.51 23.17 2.69
C ILE A 167 -5.54 22.61 3.68
N SER A 168 -6.65 22.03 3.20
CA SER A 168 -7.75 21.57 4.07
C SER A 168 -7.27 20.58 5.13
N ALA A 169 -6.35 19.68 4.79
CA ALA A 169 -5.80 18.71 5.75
C ALA A 169 -5.04 19.41 6.89
N VAL A 170 -4.16 20.37 6.55
CA VAL A 170 -3.45 21.17 7.56
C VAL A 170 -4.42 22.02 8.38
N GLN A 171 -5.38 22.65 7.70
CA GLN A 171 -6.40 23.49 8.34
C GLN A 171 -7.19 22.71 9.38
N ASN A 172 -7.74 21.56 9.03
CA ASN A 172 -8.54 20.75 9.94
C ASN A 172 -7.75 20.24 11.15
N ARG A 173 -6.45 19.99 11.00
CA ARG A 173 -5.60 19.44 12.04
C ARG A 173 -4.92 20.48 12.93
N ILE A 174 -4.54 21.62 12.39
CA ILE A 174 -3.82 22.67 13.12
C ILE A 174 -4.78 23.70 13.73
N LEU A 175 -5.94 23.95 13.10
CA LEU A 175 -6.92 24.91 13.59
C LEU A 175 -7.32 24.68 15.06
N PRO A 176 -7.59 23.45 15.53
CA PRO A 176 -7.90 23.21 16.95
C PRO A 176 -6.78 23.64 17.89
N LEU A 177 -5.52 23.47 17.51
CA LEU A 177 -4.36 23.83 18.32
C LEU A 177 -4.20 25.35 18.47
N LEU A 178 -4.55 26.12 17.44
CA LEU A 178 -4.52 27.58 17.48
C LEU A 178 -5.68 28.17 18.30
N LYS A 179 -6.80 27.46 18.41
CA LYS A 179 -8.00 27.87 19.14
C LYS A 179 -7.95 27.61 20.64
N ASP A 180 -7.22 26.60 21.06
CA ASP A 180 -7.13 26.26 22.49
C ASP A 180 -6.43 27.39 23.26
N GLU A 181 -7.19 28.23 23.97
CA GLU A 181 -6.66 29.38 24.71
C GLU A 181 -6.12 29.00 26.09
N ASN A 182 -6.41 27.83 26.62
CA ASN A 182 -6.25 27.50 28.03
C ASN A 182 -5.06 26.61 28.38
N GLY A 183 -4.42 25.94 27.44
CA GLY A 183 -3.30 25.02 27.67
C GLY A 183 -2.05 25.39 26.87
N ARG A 184 -0.86 25.00 27.34
CA ARG A 184 0.32 24.89 26.48
C ARG A 184 0.21 23.58 25.72
N LEU A 185 0.76 23.55 24.50
CA LEU A 185 0.81 22.34 23.70
C LEU A 185 1.54 21.20 24.45
N THR A 186 1.06 19.99 24.28
CA THR A 186 1.74 18.78 24.68
C THR A 186 2.31 18.05 23.46
N LEU A 187 3.22 17.11 23.69
CA LEU A 187 3.73 16.23 22.64
C LEU A 187 2.60 15.39 22.02
N SER A 188 1.60 15.03 22.82
CA SER A 188 0.43 14.29 22.36
C SER A 188 -0.40 15.11 21.38
N ASP A 189 -0.59 16.41 21.61
CA ASP A 189 -1.35 17.29 20.71
C ASP A 189 -0.65 17.42 19.35
N LEU A 190 0.69 17.58 19.35
CA LEU A 190 1.45 17.60 18.11
C LEU A 190 1.36 16.26 17.36
N LYS A 191 1.52 15.13 18.06
CA LYS A 191 1.39 13.80 17.44
C LYS A 191 -0.01 13.57 16.87
N GLU A 192 -1.06 14.01 17.57
CA GLU A 192 -2.43 13.86 17.08
C GLU A 192 -2.70 14.76 15.85
N ALA A 193 -2.16 15.98 15.82
CA ALA A 193 -2.29 16.86 14.66
C ALA A 193 -1.66 16.27 13.39
N PHE A 194 -0.59 15.51 13.53
CA PHE A 194 0.09 14.82 12.42
C PHE A 194 -0.33 13.34 12.28
N ASN A 195 -1.39 12.89 12.98
CA ASN A 195 -1.80 11.49 12.98
C ASN A 195 -2.57 11.12 11.70
N VAL A 196 -1.95 10.30 10.87
CA VAL A 196 -2.52 9.80 9.61
C VAL A 196 -3.71 8.87 9.87
N GLU A 197 -3.67 8.05 10.94
CA GLU A 197 -4.72 7.08 11.23
C GLU A 197 -6.06 7.73 11.56
N THR A 198 -6.05 8.87 12.25
CA THR A 198 -7.27 9.64 12.54
C THR A 198 -7.89 10.20 11.25
N MET A 199 -7.07 10.76 10.36
CA MET A 199 -7.53 11.23 9.04
C MET A 199 -8.10 10.08 8.19
N ALA A 200 -7.42 8.95 8.18
CA ALA A 200 -7.88 7.75 7.47
C ALA A 200 -9.24 7.25 7.99
N LYS A 201 -9.47 7.33 9.31
CA LYS A 201 -10.74 6.94 9.91
C LYS A 201 -11.87 7.90 9.53
N GLU A 202 -11.61 9.21 9.54
CA GLU A 202 -12.59 10.22 9.12
C GLU A 202 -12.95 10.04 7.65
N PHE A 203 -11.96 9.89 6.78
CA PHE A 203 -12.19 9.61 5.36
C PHE A 203 -13.00 8.33 5.16
N PHE A 204 -12.70 7.26 5.91
CA PHE A 204 -13.45 6.02 5.83
C PHE A 204 -14.93 6.23 6.17
N GLU A 205 -15.25 6.98 7.23
CA GLU A 205 -16.64 7.24 7.62
C GLU A 205 -17.37 8.01 6.51
N GLU A 206 -16.77 9.03 5.94
CA GLU A 206 -17.36 9.79 4.83
C GLU A 206 -17.46 8.95 3.54
N TYR A 207 -16.42 8.19 3.20
CA TYR A 207 -16.41 7.29 2.04
C TYR A 207 -17.52 6.23 2.12
N ARG A 208 -17.70 5.64 3.29
CA ARG A 208 -18.79 4.70 3.56
C ARG A 208 -20.15 5.34 3.33
N ASP A 209 -20.35 6.56 3.81
CA ASP A 209 -21.62 7.27 3.64
C ASP A 209 -21.86 7.63 2.17
N LEU A 210 -20.81 7.95 1.42
CA LEU A 210 -20.88 8.10 -0.05
C LEU A 210 -21.26 6.79 -0.73
N PHE A 211 -20.69 5.66 -0.30
CA PHE A 211 -21.02 4.34 -0.84
C PHE A 211 -22.51 4.00 -0.63
N VAL A 212 -23.02 4.21 0.59
CA VAL A 212 -24.44 3.95 0.92
C VAL A 212 -25.35 4.82 0.06
N ARG A 213 -25.07 6.12 -0.08
CA ARG A 213 -25.87 7.03 -0.91
C ARG A 213 -25.83 6.67 -2.39
N THR A 214 -24.65 6.35 -2.91
CA THR A 214 -24.47 5.94 -4.32
C THR A 214 -25.29 4.68 -4.63
N LYS A 215 -25.24 3.69 -3.74
CA LYS A 215 -26.01 2.44 -3.89
C LYS A 215 -27.52 2.68 -3.87
N ILE A 216 -28.00 3.54 -2.96
CA ILE A 216 -29.43 3.88 -2.88
C ILE A 216 -29.91 4.58 -4.17
N GLU A 217 -29.13 5.51 -4.72
CA GLU A 217 -29.47 6.16 -6.01
C GLU A 217 -29.44 5.18 -7.18
N LEU A 218 -28.50 4.24 -7.20
CA LEU A 218 -28.47 3.17 -8.21
C LEU A 218 -29.69 2.25 -8.10
N ASP A 219 -30.11 1.87 -6.90
CA ASP A 219 -31.34 1.09 -6.71
C ASP A 219 -32.55 1.82 -7.28
N ARG A 220 -32.67 3.13 -6.99
CA ARG A 220 -33.76 3.97 -7.51
C ARG A 220 -33.77 3.99 -9.04
N ILE A 221 -32.58 4.08 -9.68
CA ILE A 221 -32.49 4.05 -11.15
C ILE A 221 -32.92 2.69 -11.67
N VAL A 222 -32.39 1.60 -11.12
CA VAL A 222 -32.72 0.22 -11.54
C VAL A 222 -34.22 -0.08 -11.34
N GLU A 223 -34.85 0.46 -10.29
CA GLU A 223 -36.29 0.30 -10.05
C GLU A 223 -37.17 1.06 -11.05
N ASN A 224 -36.72 2.23 -11.50
CA ASN A 224 -37.53 3.14 -12.32
C ASN A 224 -37.20 3.07 -13.83
N ASP A 225 -36.05 2.56 -14.22
CA ASP A 225 -35.61 2.44 -15.60
C ASP A 225 -35.53 0.95 -16.03
N GLU A 226 -36.37 0.56 -16.97
CA GLU A 226 -36.45 -0.83 -17.46
C GLU A 226 -35.23 -1.23 -18.29
N ASN A 227 -34.59 -0.27 -19.00
CA ASN A 227 -33.40 -0.50 -19.79
C ASN A 227 -32.21 -0.84 -18.88
N VAL A 228 -31.98 0.00 -17.87
CA VAL A 228 -30.91 -0.22 -16.88
C VAL A 228 -31.16 -1.52 -16.11
N ARG A 229 -32.39 -1.78 -15.66
CA ARG A 229 -32.77 -3.03 -14.99
C ARG A 229 -32.49 -4.26 -15.84
N SER A 230 -32.88 -4.23 -17.11
CA SER A 230 -32.69 -5.33 -18.04
C SER A 230 -31.23 -5.60 -18.30
N GLU A 231 -30.41 -4.55 -18.51
CA GLU A 231 -28.99 -4.72 -18.78
C GLU A 231 -28.23 -5.21 -17.53
N PHE A 232 -28.54 -4.67 -16.34
CA PHE A 232 -27.95 -5.14 -15.08
C PHE A 232 -28.28 -6.63 -14.83
N ALA A 233 -29.54 -7.02 -15.01
CA ALA A 233 -29.95 -8.42 -14.86
C ALA A 233 -29.27 -9.34 -15.89
N LYS A 234 -29.18 -8.92 -17.16
CA LYS A 234 -28.53 -9.68 -18.25
C LYS A 234 -27.03 -9.88 -17.99
N LYS A 235 -26.39 -8.90 -17.39
CA LYS A 235 -24.95 -8.86 -17.13
C LYS A 235 -24.57 -9.31 -15.73
N ASP A 236 -25.51 -9.75 -14.91
CA ASP A 236 -25.29 -10.15 -13.51
C ASP A 236 -24.57 -9.06 -12.69
N ILE A 237 -25.06 -7.82 -12.82
CA ILE A 237 -24.51 -6.64 -12.12
C ILE A 237 -25.38 -6.32 -10.92
N THR A 238 -24.76 -6.23 -9.74
CA THR A 238 -25.44 -5.72 -8.53
C THR A 238 -25.16 -4.23 -8.35
N THR A 239 -26.11 -3.53 -7.72
CA THR A 239 -25.93 -2.09 -7.41
C THR A 239 -24.84 -1.86 -6.36
N VAL A 240 -24.58 -2.83 -5.47
CA VAL A 240 -23.49 -2.83 -4.50
C VAL A 240 -22.13 -2.87 -5.23
N ASP A 241 -21.94 -3.82 -6.13
CA ASP A 241 -20.66 -3.96 -6.86
C ASP A 241 -20.41 -2.77 -7.79
N PHE A 242 -21.48 -2.26 -8.43
CA PHE A 242 -21.38 -1.08 -9.27
C PHE A 242 -20.97 0.17 -8.48
N ALA A 243 -21.58 0.39 -7.29
CA ALA A 243 -21.20 1.51 -6.42
C ALA A 243 -19.75 1.42 -5.94
N LYS A 244 -19.30 0.22 -5.54
CA LYS A 244 -17.89 -0.03 -5.18
C LYS A 244 -16.95 0.30 -6.33
N LYS A 245 -17.24 -0.19 -7.54
CA LYS A 245 -16.42 0.05 -8.73
C LYS A 245 -16.35 1.53 -9.08
N LEU A 246 -17.50 2.22 -9.09
CA LEU A 246 -17.56 3.66 -9.39
C LEU A 246 -16.70 4.48 -8.42
N LEU A 247 -16.87 4.27 -7.12
CA LEU A 247 -16.06 4.97 -6.12
C LEU A 247 -14.57 4.60 -6.22
N GLY A 248 -14.26 3.35 -6.55
CA GLY A 248 -12.89 2.89 -6.80
C GLY A 248 -12.25 3.59 -7.99
N GLN A 249 -12.98 3.69 -9.10
CA GLN A 249 -12.52 4.42 -10.30
C GLN A 249 -12.24 5.89 -9.98
N ILE A 250 -13.19 6.57 -9.30
CA ILE A 250 -13.00 7.98 -8.89
C ILE A 250 -11.78 8.12 -7.97
N THR A 251 -11.65 7.24 -6.99
CA THR A 251 -10.50 7.25 -6.08
C THR A 251 -9.18 7.14 -6.83
N PHE A 252 -9.08 6.21 -7.78
CA PHE A 252 -7.89 6.06 -8.61
C PHE A 252 -7.57 7.32 -9.41
N LEU A 253 -8.60 7.98 -9.95
CA LEU A 253 -8.40 9.25 -10.66
C LEU A 253 -7.87 10.35 -9.72
N TYR A 254 -8.30 10.38 -8.46
CA TYR A 254 -7.76 11.32 -7.47
C TYR A 254 -6.28 11.10 -7.20
N PHE A 255 -5.81 9.87 -7.17
CA PHE A 255 -4.37 9.58 -7.11
C PHE A 255 -3.65 10.06 -8.38
N LEU A 256 -4.18 9.78 -9.56
CA LEU A 256 -3.53 10.12 -10.83
C LEU A 256 -3.51 11.62 -11.14
N GLN A 257 -4.57 12.35 -10.80
CA GLN A 257 -4.56 13.80 -11.02
C GLN A 257 -3.45 14.52 -10.24
N LYS A 258 -2.97 13.93 -9.12
CA LYS A 258 -1.81 14.44 -8.39
C LYS A 258 -0.51 14.37 -9.19
N LYS A 259 -0.40 13.45 -10.14
CA LYS A 259 0.72 13.41 -11.11
C LYS A 259 0.62 14.49 -12.21
N GLY A 260 -0.50 15.22 -12.29
CA GLY A 260 -0.73 16.20 -13.37
C GLY A 260 -0.84 15.58 -14.77
N TRP A 261 -1.36 14.36 -14.83
CA TRP A 261 -1.49 13.60 -16.10
C TRP A 261 -2.79 13.89 -16.82
N PHE A 262 -3.75 14.52 -16.19
CA PHE A 262 -5.04 14.87 -16.80
C PHE A 262 -5.12 16.35 -17.12
N GLY A 263 -5.81 16.68 -18.22
CA GLY A 263 -6.04 18.07 -18.59
C GLY A 263 -4.80 18.79 -19.12
N VAL A 264 -3.79 18.06 -19.56
CA VAL A 264 -2.56 18.64 -20.13
C VAL A 264 -2.85 19.29 -21.47
N GLU A 265 -2.40 20.51 -21.68
CA GLU A 265 -2.59 21.22 -22.95
C GLU A 265 -1.83 20.55 -24.10
N LYS A 266 -2.35 20.72 -25.31
CA LYS A 266 -1.71 20.19 -26.51
C LYS A 266 -0.31 20.78 -26.68
N GLY A 267 0.70 19.93 -26.75
CA GLY A 267 2.12 20.33 -26.91
C GLY A 267 2.87 20.55 -25.60
N GLN A 268 2.21 20.48 -24.45
CA GLN A 268 2.87 20.50 -23.14
C GLN A 268 3.30 19.09 -22.70
N SER A 269 4.29 19.02 -21.82
CA SER A 269 4.79 17.77 -21.20
C SER A 269 3.79 17.22 -20.19
N TRP A 270 3.80 15.91 -19.98
CA TRP A 270 3.05 15.29 -18.89
C TRP A 270 3.50 15.87 -17.53
N GLY A 271 2.61 15.86 -16.55
CA GLY A 271 2.86 16.45 -15.23
C GLY A 271 2.45 17.92 -15.09
N THR A 272 2.11 18.60 -16.19
CA THR A 272 1.69 20.02 -16.18
C THR A 272 0.18 20.21 -16.04
N GLY A 273 -0.60 19.15 -16.03
CA GLY A 273 -2.06 19.22 -15.90
C GLY A 273 -2.51 19.65 -14.48
N PRO A 274 -3.76 20.11 -14.37
CA PRO A 274 -4.30 20.59 -13.09
C PRO A 274 -4.43 19.45 -12.08
N ARG A 275 -4.02 19.69 -10.82
CA ARG A 275 -4.09 18.72 -9.73
C ARG A 275 -5.51 18.50 -9.19
N ASN A 276 -6.49 19.28 -9.65
CA ASN A 276 -7.93 19.22 -9.34
C ASN A 276 -8.77 19.02 -10.62
N PHE A 277 -8.31 18.22 -11.54
CA PHE A 277 -8.93 18.02 -12.86
C PHE A 277 -10.40 17.58 -12.78
N LEU A 278 -10.75 16.66 -11.87
CA LEU A 278 -12.12 16.18 -11.68
C LEU A 278 -13.08 17.29 -11.24
N ARG A 279 -12.65 18.17 -10.35
CA ARG A 279 -13.41 19.36 -9.95
C ARG A 279 -13.64 20.28 -11.15
N GLN A 280 -12.61 20.53 -11.95
CA GLN A 280 -12.72 21.37 -13.14
C GLN A 280 -13.62 20.74 -14.23
N LEU A 281 -13.64 19.40 -14.36
CA LEU A 281 -14.60 18.71 -15.22
C LEU A 281 -16.04 18.95 -14.74
N TYR A 282 -16.30 18.80 -13.45
CA TYR A 282 -17.62 19.06 -12.87
C TYR A 282 -18.05 20.52 -13.05
N GLU A 283 -17.15 21.48 -12.90
CA GLU A 283 -17.37 22.90 -13.14
C GLU A 283 -17.52 23.27 -14.64
N ARG A 284 -17.52 22.28 -15.52
CA ARG A 284 -17.67 22.45 -16.98
C ARG A 284 -16.56 23.27 -17.65
N ARG A 285 -15.33 23.26 -17.09
CA ARG A 285 -14.21 23.99 -17.69
C ARG A 285 -13.67 23.32 -18.96
N PHE A 286 -13.83 22.00 -19.10
CA PHE A 286 -13.34 21.23 -20.24
C PHE A 286 -14.45 20.84 -21.21
N CYS A 287 -15.65 20.53 -20.73
CA CYS A 287 -16.80 20.17 -21.56
C CYS A 287 -18.13 20.53 -20.91
N GLY A 288 -19.16 20.75 -21.73
CA GLY A 288 -20.54 20.90 -21.25
C GLY A 288 -21.23 19.54 -21.13
N TYR A 289 -22.15 19.39 -20.17
CA TYR A 289 -22.92 18.16 -19.95
C TYR A 289 -24.29 18.45 -19.34
N VAL A 290 -25.21 17.49 -19.42
CA VAL A 290 -26.50 17.48 -18.72
C VAL A 290 -26.40 16.59 -17.47
N ASN A 291 -25.89 15.36 -17.64
CA ASN A 291 -25.63 14.44 -16.56
C ASN A 291 -24.13 14.17 -16.43
N PHE A 292 -23.57 14.39 -15.26
CA PHE A 292 -22.11 14.32 -15.07
C PHE A 292 -21.58 12.88 -15.21
N TYR A 293 -22.31 11.90 -14.69
CA TYR A 293 -21.89 10.50 -14.79
C TYR A 293 -21.96 10.02 -16.25
N ASN A 294 -23.14 10.09 -16.84
CA ASN A 294 -23.40 9.54 -18.17
C ASN A 294 -22.64 10.29 -19.29
N ASP A 295 -22.59 11.63 -19.22
CA ASP A 295 -22.01 12.43 -20.30
C ASP A 295 -20.50 12.65 -20.17
N VAL A 296 -19.94 12.52 -18.94
CA VAL A 296 -18.54 12.86 -18.67
C VAL A 296 -17.76 11.67 -18.11
N LEU A 297 -18.20 11.07 -17.00
CA LEU A 297 -17.40 10.03 -16.34
C LEU A 297 -17.37 8.72 -17.11
N GLU A 298 -18.49 8.24 -17.66
CA GLU A 298 -18.49 7.03 -18.49
C GLU A 298 -17.61 7.16 -19.72
N PRO A 299 -17.70 8.21 -20.55
CA PRO A 299 -16.77 8.42 -21.63
C PRO A 299 -15.32 8.62 -21.18
N PHE A 300 -15.11 9.21 -20.01
CA PHE A 300 -13.76 9.35 -19.45
C PHE A 300 -13.17 7.97 -19.13
N PHE A 301 -13.93 7.12 -18.44
CA PHE A 301 -13.49 5.77 -18.09
C PHE A 301 -13.34 4.87 -19.32
N TYR A 302 -14.40 4.75 -20.10
CA TYR A 302 -14.55 3.68 -21.09
C TYR A 302 -14.08 4.05 -22.49
N GLU A 303 -13.83 5.34 -22.74
CA GLU A 303 -13.29 5.82 -24.01
C GLU A 303 -11.94 6.51 -23.82
N ALA A 304 -11.86 7.59 -23.00
CA ALA A 304 -10.67 8.41 -22.90
C ALA A 304 -9.46 7.66 -22.33
N LEU A 305 -9.62 6.90 -21.23
CA LEU A 305 -8.54 6.16 -20.59
C LEU A 305 -8.24 4.81 -21.24
N ARG A 306 -9.16 4.30 -22.06
CA ARG A 306 -9.08 2.97 -22.65
C ARG A 306 -8.63 2.95 -24.11
N SER A 307 -8.84 4.02 -24.88
CA SER A 307 -8.49 4.07 -26.30
C SER A 307 -7.06 4.54 -26.52
N ASP A 308 -6.28 3.81 -27.30
CA ASP A 308 -4.92 4.22 -27.66
C ASP A 308 -4.94 5.39 -28.65
N ARG A 309 -4.56 6.56 -28.19
CA ARG A 309 -4.44 7.81 -28.97
C ARG A 309 -3.02 8.34 -29.03
N ARG A 310 -2.02 7.52 -28.71
CA ARG A 310 -0.60 7.92 -28.70
C ARG A 310 -0.12 8.41 -30.07
N SER A 311 -0.66 7.86 -31.16
CA SER A 311 -0.39 8.32 -32.51
C SER A 311 -0.91 9.74 -32.79
N GLU A 312 -1.90 10.21 -32.02
CA GLU A 312 -2.51 11.54 -32.09
C GLU A 312 -2.01 12.46 -30.96
N GLY A 313 -0.96 12.04 -30.24
CA GLY A 313 -0.39 12.75 -29.09
C GLY A 313 -1.28 12.73 -27.84
N ASP A 314 -2.04 11.66 -27.65
CA ASP A 314 -2.96 11.42 -26.52
C ASP A 314 -4.06 12.48 -26.35
N TYR A 315 -4.34 13.27 -27.40
CA TYR A 315 -5.34 14.33 -27.39
C TYR A 315 -6.76 13.75 -27.42
N TYR A 316 -7.57 14.09 -26.42
CA TYR A 316 -8.97 13.69 -26.34
C TYR A 316 -9.87 14.86 -26.72
N VAL A 317 -10.51 14.77 -27.88
CA VAL A 317 -11.27 15.86 -28.49
C VAL A 317 -12.41 16.36 -27.61
N ARG A 318 -13.12 15.44 -26.94
CA ARG A 318 -14.28 15.78 -26.10
C ARG A 318 -13.93 16.72 -24.94
N PHE A 319 -12.73 16.59 -24.38
CA PHE A 319 -12.25 17.45 -23.29
C PHE A 319 -11.30 18.55 -23.78
N GLY A 320 -10.84 18.47 -25.02
CA GLY A 320 -9.93 19.48 -25.58
C GLY A 320 -8.53 19.48 -24.98
N CYS A 321 -8.10 18.38 -24.38
CA CYS A 321 -6.83 18.24 -23.67
C CYS A 321 -6.22 16.84 -23.87
N LYS A 322 -4.99 16.65 -23.41
CA LYS A 322 -4.36 15.32 -23.39
C LYS A 322 -4.88 14.50 -22.19
N ILE A 323 -5.20 13.25 -22.46
CA ILE A 323 -5.57 12.23 -21.46
C ILE A 323 -4.75 10.97 -21.77
N PRO A 324 -4.04 10.39 -20.77
CA PRO A 324 -3.18 9.23 -21.02
C PRO A 324 -4.00 7.99 -21.34
N PHE A 325 -3.44 7.12 -22.18
CA PHE A 325 -3.95 5.78 -22.41
C PHE A 325 -3.42 4.84 -21.30
N LEU A 326 -4.31 4.34 -20.44
CA LEU A 326 -3.92 3.51 -19.29
C LEU A 326 -4.14 2.01 -19.52
N ASN A 327 -5.08 1.62 -20.41
CA ASN A 327 -5.35 0.22 -20.76
C ASN A 327 -5.58 -0.75 -19.58
N GLY A 328 -5.98 -0.27 -18.41
CA GLY A 328 -6.22 -1.12 -17.23
C GLY A 328 -7.64 -1.69 -17.19
N GLY A 329 -7.83 -2.92 -16.73
CA GLY A 329 -9.15 -3.55 -16.53
C GLY A 329 -10.09 -2.78 -15.61
N LEU A 330 -9.54 -1.88 -14.76
CA LEU A 330 -10.33 -0.99 -13.91
C LEU A 330 -11.28 -0.10 -14.71
N PHE A 331 -10.87 0.33 -15.91
CA PHE A 331 -11.66 1.17 -16.81
C PHE A 331 -12.42 0.38 -17.85
N GLU A 332 -12.70 -0.89 -17.61
CA GLU A 332 -13.63 -1.67 -18.42
C GLU A 332 -15.05 -1.59 -17.83
N PRO A 333 -16.10 -1.53 -18.68
CA PRO A 333 -17.47 -1.63 -18.18
C PRO A 333 -17.66 -2.95 -17.41
N MET A 334 -18.34 -2.89 -16.28
CA MET A 334 -18.58 -4.07 -15.43
C MET A 334 -19.31 -5.16 -16.25
N ASN A 335 -18.71 -6.36 -16.32
CA ASN A 335 -19.23 -7.49 -17.09
C ASN A 335 -19.58 -7.12 -18.55
N ASP A 336 -18.87 -6.14 -19.15
CA ASP A 336 -19.08 -5.63 -20.52
C ASP A 336 -20.52 -5.17 -20.76
N TYR A 337 -21.12 -4.38 -19.83
CA TYR A 337 -22.42 -3.78 -20.06
C TYR A 337 -22.34 -2.73 -21.17
N ASP A 338 -23.45 -2.58 -21.90
CA ASP A 338 -23.53 -1.64 -23.02
C ASP A 338 -23.75 -0.19 -22.55
N TRP A 339 -22.65 0.42 -22.11
CA TRP A 339 -22.65 1.79 -21.57
C TRP A 339 -23.06 2.86 -22.58
N GLN A 340 -22.92 2.58 -23.88
CA GLN A 340 -23.27 3.53 -24.95
C GLN A 340 -24.79 3.63 -25.18
N HIS A 341 -25.55 2.60 -24.79
CA HIS A 341 -26.99 2.53 -24.99
C HIS A 341 -27.75 2.34 -23.67
N THR A 342 -27.08 2.41 -22.54
CA THR A 342 -27.67 2.27 -21.20
C THR A 342 -27.39 3.54 -20.40
N ASP A 343 -28.37 4.45 -20.37
CA ASP A 343 -28.22 5.75 -19.71
C ASP A 343 -28.36 5.60 -18.18
N ILE A 344 -27.24 5.60 -17.45
CA ILE A 344 -27.24 5.57 -15.99
C ILE A 344 -27.22 7.00 -15.47
N LEU A 345 -28.39 7.57 -15.21
CA LEU A 345 -28.55 8.99 -14.87
C LEU A 345 -28.42 9.25 -13.36
N LEU A 346 -27.22 9.03 -12.80
CA LEU A 346 -26.94 9.41 -11.41
C LEU A 346 -27.10 10.93 -11.21
N PRO A 347 -27.77 11.39 -10.13
CA PRO A 347 -27.96 12.82 -9.88
C PRO A 347 -26.63 13.58 -9.80
N ASN A 348 -26.56 14.76 -10.42
CA ASN A 348 -25.33 15.59 -10.36
C ASN A 348 -25.00 15.97 -8.92
N GLU A 349 -26.01 16.16 -8.06
CA GLU A 349 -25.89 16.48 -6.64
C GLU A 349 -25.20 15.37 -5.83
N LEU A 350 -25.17 14.13 -6.32
CA LEU A 350 -24.39 13.05 -5.74
C LEU A 350 -22.89 13.33 -5.81
N PHE A 351 -22.44 14.04 -6.86
CA PHE A 351 -21.03 14.35 -7.09
C PHE A 351 -20.61 15.65 -6.40
N SER A 352 -21.42 16.70 -6.46
CA SER A 352 -21.17 17.95 -5.72
C SER A 352 -22.48 18.70 -5.50
N ASN A 353 -22.66 19.27 -4.31
CA ASN A 353 -23.89 19.96 -3.89
C ASN A 353 -23.62 21.14 -2.93
N ALA A 354 -24.68 21.89 -2.61
CA ALA A 354 -24.58 23.06 -1.74
C ALA A 354 -24.19 22.73 -0.27
N ASP A 355 -24.41 21.49 0.16
CA ASP A 355 -24.04 21.02 1.51
C ASP A 355 -22.59 20.51 1.56
N GLU A 356 -21.85 20.61 0.47
CA GLU A 356 -20.46 20.18 0.30
C GLU A 356 -20.20 18.72 0.73
N ASN A 357 -21.17 17.83 0.50
CA ASN A 357 -21.10 16.43 0.90
C ASN A 357 -21.20 15.45 -0.28
N GLY A 358 -21.08 15.92 -1.51
CA GLY A 358 -20.98 15.10 -2.70
C GLY A 358 -19.64 14.36 -2.81
N ILE A 359 -19.53 13.43 -3.75
CA ILE A 359 -18.32 12.60 -3.92
C ILE A 359 -17.07 13.49 -4.14
N ILE A 360 -17.15 14.44 -5.07
CA ILE A 360 -16.04 15.35 -5.37
C ILE A 360 -15.77 16.29 -4.18
N ASP A 361 -16.83 16.74 -3.48
CA ASP A 361 -16.70 17.64 -2.33
C ASP A 361 -15.95 16.96 -1.19
N VAL A 362 -16.28 15.71 -0.89
CA VAL A 362 -15.60 14.91 0.13
C VAL A 362 -14.15 14.67 -0.27
N PHE A 363 -13.91 14.19 -1.47
CA PHE A 363 -12.56 13.85 -1.93
C PHE A 363 -11.63 15.07 -2.00
N ASP A 364 -12.13 16.26 -2.36
CA ASP A 364 -11.33 17.50 -2.41
C ASP A 364 -10.86 17.98 -1.02
N ARG A 365 -11.49 17.52 0.06
CA ARG A 365 -11.06 17.83 1.44
C ARG A 365 -9.82 17.07 1.89
N TYR A 366 -9.46 15.99 1.18
CA TYR A 366 -8.35 15.13 1.56
C TYR A 366 -7.18 15.26 0.57
N VAL A 367 -5.98 15.15 1.11
CA VAL A 367 -4.77 15.06 0.30
C VAL A 367 -4.56 13.58 -0.06
N PHE A 368 -4.33 13.31 -1.33
CA PHE A 368 -3.96 11.99 -1.83
C PHE A 368 -2.47 11.98 -2.16
N THR A 369 -1.76 10.94 -1.76
CA THR A 369 -0.38 10.74 -2.14
C THR A 369 -0.23 9.42 -2.89
N VAL A 370 0.55 9.44 -3.95
CA VAL A 370 0.88 8.21 -4.68
C VAL A 370 2.03 7.43 -4.01
N SER A 371 2.77 8.07 -3.09
CA SER A 371 3.84 7.42 -2.32
C SER A 371 3.23 6.56 -1.22
N GLU A 372 3.62 5.29 -1.12
CA GLU A 372 3.31 4.49 0.06
C GLU A 372 4.21 4.92 1.23
N GLU A 373 3.67 4.87 2.44
CA GLU A 373 4.42 5.22 3.65
C GLU A 373 5.64 4.31 3.82
N GLU A 374 6.80 4.93 3.95
CA GLU A 374 7.97 4.26 4.50
C GLU A 374 7.87 4.14 6.03
N PRO A 375 8.54 3.18 6.68
CA PRO A 375 8.43 2.96 8.13
C PRO A 375 8.73 4.19 8.98
N PHE A 376 9.56 5.10 8.47
CA PHE A 376 10.05 6.29 9.19
C PHE A 376 9.60 7.62 8.55
N GLU A 377 8.93 7.57 7.39
CA GLU A 377 8.43 8.71 6.64
C GLU A 377 6.92 8.58 6.49
N LYS A 378 6.16 9.46 7.12
CA LYS A 378 4.70 9.46 7.08
C LYS A 378 4.21 10.78 6.50
N GLU A 379 3.63 10.73 5.32
CA GLU A 379 2.93 11.87 4.74
C GLU A 379 1.49 11.90 5.29
N VAL A 380 1.03 13.05 5.78
CA VAL A 380 -0.35 13.20 6.26
C VAL A 380 -1.27 13.34 5.05
N ALA A 381 -1.45 12.24 4.36
CA ALA A 381 -2.22 12.11 3.13
C ALA A 381 -2.82 10.69 3.07
N LEU A 382 -3.82 10.51 2.21
CA LEU A 382 -4.37 9.19 1.90
C LEU A 382 -3.43 8.48 0.92
N ASP A 383 -2.86 7.38 1.35
CA ASP A 383 -2.00 6.52 0.54
C ASP A 383 -2.76 5.29 -0.01
N PRO A 384 -2.20 4.53 -0.96
CA PRO A 384 -2.84 3.33 -1.48
C PRO A 384 -3.07 2.22 -0.44
N GLU A 385 -2.29 2.18 0.65
CA GLU A 385 -2.48 1.22 1.74
C GLU A 385 -3.74 1.50 2.54
N LEU A 386 -3.97 2.77 2.88
CA LEU A 386 -5.19 3.20 3.56
C LEU A 386 -6.44 2.88 2.74
N LEU A 387 -6.33 3.01 1.42
CA LEU A 387 -7.38 2.59 0.51
C LEU A 387 -7.68 1.09 0.65
N GLY A 388 -6.65 0.25 0.74
CA GLY A 388 -6.82 -1.18 1.00
C GLY A 388 -7.60 -1.45 2.28
N LYS A 389 -7.27 -0.76 3.38
CA LYS A 389 -7.99 -0.86 4.67
C LYS A 389 -9.47 -0.47 4.56
N ILE A 390 -9.77 0.57 3.80
CA ILE A 390 -11.15 1.03 3.55
C ILE A 390 -11.93 -0.03 2.80
N TYR A 391 -11.37 -0.54 1.71
CA TYR A 391 -12.05 -1.51 0.87
C TYR A 391 -12.24 -2.86 1.54
N GLU A 392 -11.30 -3.34 2.34
CA GLU A 392 -11.50 -4.59 3.08
C GLU A 392 -12.72 -4.52 4.00
N LYS A 393 -12.94 -3.36 4.66
CA LYS A 393 -14.15 -3.16 5.47
C LYS A 393 -15.43 -3.15 4.62
N LEU A 394 -15.39 -2.61 3.40
CA LEU A 394 -16.53 -2.59 2.49
C LEU A 394 -16.76 -3.93 1.77
N ASN A 395 -15.75 -4.79 1.66
CA ASN A 395 -15.88 -6.09 1.00
C ASN A 395 -16.85 -7.03 1.71
N ALA A 396 -17.04 -6.87 3.02
CA ALA A 396 -18.06 -7.60 3.77
C ALA A 396 -19.50 -7.28 3.33
N ILE A 397 -19.71 -6.13 2.66
CA ILE A 397 -21.03 -5.67 2.25
C ILE A 397 -21.38 -6.25 0.88
N ARG A 398 -22.46 -7.04 0.82
CA ARG A 398 -22.99 -7.64 -0.38
C ARG A 398 -24.43 -7.18 -0.60
N GLN A 399 -24.99 -7.45 -1.78
CA GLN A 399 -26.37 -7.08 -2.08
C GLN A 399 -27.36 -7.67 -1.06
N GLU A 400 -27.14 -8.91 -0.62
CA GLU A 400 -28.04 -9.65 0.26
C GLU A 400 -28.02 -9.16 1.72
N ASN A 401 -26.89 -8.59 2.18
CA ASN A 401 -26.72 -8.15 3.57
C ASN A 401 -26.72 -6.62 3.74
N PHE A 402 -26.94 -5.87 2.67
CA PHE A 402 -26.86 -4.41 2.69
C PHE A 402 -27.83 -3.77 3.69
N ASP A 403 -29.09 -4.22 3.73
CA ASP A 403 -30.10 -3.68 4.66
C ASP A 403 -29.75 -3.97 6.12
N GLU A 404 -29.13 -5.12 6.39
CA GLU A 404 -28.62 -5.47 7.70
C GLU A 404 -27.45 -4.55 8.09
N TYR A 405 -26.54 -4.32 7.15
CA TYR A 405 -25.42 -3.40 7.33
C TYR A 405 -25.89 -1.99 7.68
N VAL A 406 -26.85 -1.42 6.94
CA VAL A 406 -27.42 -0.09 7.22
C VAL A 406 -28.03 -0.03 8.62
N LYS A 407 -28.80 -1.05 9.04
CA LYS A 407 -29.33 -1.12 10.40
C LYS A 407 -28.26 -1.18 11.47
N MET A 408 -27.15 -1.90 11.22
CA MET A 408 -26.03 -1.96 12.15
C MET A 408 -25.25 -0.64 12.24
N LEU A 409 -25.16 0.11 11.14
CA LEU A 409 -24.62 1.47 11.15
C LEU A 409 -25.44 2.40 12.05
N GLU A 410 -26.75 2.42 11.88
CA GLU A 410 -27.67 3.22 12.72
C GLU A 410 -27.52 2.89 14.21
N LEU A 411 -27.27 1.62 14.54
CA LEU A 411 -27.06 1.13 15.90
C LEU A 411 -25.61 1.31 16.41
N LYS A 412 -24.70 1.86 15.61
CA LYS A 412 -23.24 1.96 15.88
C LYS A 412 -22.59 0.61 16.20
N LYS A 413 -23.02 -0.47 15.53
CA LYS A 413 -22.53 -1.85 15.71
C LYS A 413 -21.73 -2.39 14.51
N GLU A 414 -21.18 -1.53 13.70
CA GLU A 414 -20.39 -1.91 12.51
C GLU A 414 -19.25 -2.89 12.82
N ARG A 415 -18.60 -2.77 13.99
CA ARG A 415 -17.56 -3.72 14.43
C ARG A 415 -18.06 -5.16 14.55
N ASP A 416 -19.30 -5.35 14.96
CA ASP A 416 -19.92 -6.67 15.09
C ASP A 416 -20.17 -7.28 13.71
N PHE A 417 -20.59 -6.46 12.73
CA PHE A 417 -20.75 -6.87 11.33
C PHE A 417 -19.44 -7.36 10.72
N ASN A 418 -18.37 -6.58 10.79
CA ASN A 418 -17.06 -6.96 10.25
C ASN A 418 -16.51 -8.25 10.88
N LYS A 419 -16.74 -8.44 12.18
CA LYS A 419 -16.38 -9.66 12.90
C LYS A 419 -17.15 -10.89 12.41
N GLU A 420 -18.43 -10.72 12.10
CA GLU A 420 -19.28 -11.80 11.60
C GLU A 420 -18.87 -12.29 10.22
N TYR A 421 -18.43 -11.37 9.36
CA TYR A 421 -17.99 -11.66 8.00
C TYR A 421 -16.49 -11.95 7.89
N GLY A 422 -15.74 -11.94 9.00
CA GLY A 422 -14.35 -12.42 9.06
C GLY A 422 -13.34 -11.53 8.35
N VAL A 423 -13.60 -10.22 8.24
CA VAL A 423 -12.72 -9.26 7.58
C VAL A 423 -11.73 -8.69 8.57
N TYR A 424 -10.43 -8.96 8.36
CA TYR A 424 -9.34 -8.51 9.21
C TYR A 424 -8.19 -7.98 8.37
N TYR A 425 -7.84 -6.73 8.59
CA TYR A 425 -6.67 -6.13 7.94
C TYR A 425 -5.38 -6.57 8.65
N THR A 426 -4.39 -7.00 7.86
CA THR A 426 -3.07 -7.39 8.36
C THR A 426 -2.15 -6.16 8.40
N SER A 427 -1.56 -5.87 9.57
CA SER A 427 -0.66 -4.73 9.72
C SER A 427 0.59 -4.86 8.86
N LYS A 428 1.15 -3.70 8.44
CA LYS A 428 2.33 -3.62 7.57
C LYS A 428 3.55 -4.37 8.14
N ASP A 429 3.77 -4.28 9.45
CA ASP A 429 4.88 -4.96 10.13
C ASP A 429 4.78 -6.48 10.01
N ILE A 430 3.58 -7.03 10.17
CA ILE A 430 3.31 -8.46 10.00
C ILE A 430 3.53 -8.88 8.55
N VAL A 431 2.99 -8.11 7.60
CA VAL A 431 3.17 -8.37 6.17
C VAL A 431 4.64 -8.38 5.81
N ARG A 432 5.38 -7.34 6.21
CA ARG A 432 6.82 -7.22 5.97
C ARG A 432 7.59 -8.41 6.53
N TYR A 433 7.35 -8.74 7.79
CA TYR A 433 7.99 -9.87 8.43
C TYR A 433 7.77 -11.18 7.64
N MET A 434 6.52 -11.48 7.29
CA MET A 434 6.17 -12.70 6.56
C MET A 434 6.78 -12.72 5.15
N CYS A 435 6.82 -11.58 4.46
CA CYS A 435 7.47 -11.44 3.17
C CYS A 435 8.98 -11.71 3.27
N GLN A 436 9.65 -11.10 4.24
CA GLN A 436 11.09 -11.30 4.47
C GLN A 436 11.43 -12.75 4.82
N GLU A 437 10.69 -13.39 5.75
CA GLU A 437 10.90 -14.80 6.08
C GLU A 437 10.72 -15.72 4.87
N SER A 438 9.73 -15.45 4.04
CA SER A 438 9.46 -16.21 2.82
C SER A 438 10.60 -16.08 1.80
N LEU A 439 11.12 -14.87 1.61
CA LEU A 439 12.23 -14.60 0.70
C LEU A 439 13.54 -15.19 1.21
N ILE A 440 13.81 -15.11 2.52
CA ILE A 440 14.98 -15.74 3.14
C ILE A 440 14.93 -17.26 2.90
N GLY A 441 13.78 -17.87 3.18
CA GLY A 441 13.61 -19.31 2.96
C GLY A 441 13.78 -19.74 1.50
N TYR A 442 13.20 -18.97 0.58
CA TYR A 442 13.33 -19.18 -0.87
C TYR A 442 14.79 -19.07 -1.33
N LEU A 443 15.46 -17.96 -1.01
CA LEU A 443 16.87 -17.73 -1.41
C LEU A 443 17.81 -18.75 -0.77
N GLU A 444 17.62 -19.09 0.52
CA GLU A 444 18.39 -20.15 1.20
C GLU A 444 18.25 -21.48 0.47
N SER A 445 17.02 -21.86 0.06
CA SER A 445 16.77 -23.12 -0.62
C SER A 445 17.41 -23.19 -2.01
N GLU A 446 17.26 -22.14 -2.81
CA GLU A 446 17.79 -22.09 -4.17
C GLU A 446 19.32 -21.95 -4.19
N LEU A 447 19.87 -21.05 -3.36
CA LEU A 447 21.32 -20.84 -3.31
C LEU A 447 22.07 -22.01 -2.68
N SER A 448 21.52 -22.68 -1.66
CA SER A 448 22.13 -23.89 -1.09
C SER A 448 22.22 -25.04 -2.10
N ALA A 449 21.29 -25.11 -3.05
CA ALA A 449 21.36 -26.07 -4.15
C ALA A 449 22.47 -25.74 -5.15
N LEU A 450 22.79 -24.47 -5.33
CA LEU A 450 23.80 -23.97 -6.26
C LEU A 450 25.19 -23.84 -5.63
N LEU A 451 25.25 -23.57 -4.31
CA LEU A 451 26.44 -23.29 -3.52
C LEU A 451 26.48 -24.19 -2.26
N PRO A 452 26.54 -25.51 -2.41
CA PRO A 452 26.30 -26.49 -1.32
C PRO A 452 27.32 -26.48 -0.18
N SER A 453 28.43 -25.76 -0.31
CA SER A 453 29.53 -25.78 0.68
C SER A 453 29.90 -24.39 1.22
N THR A 454 29.03 -23.39 1.04
CA THR A 454 29.34 -22.01 1.45
C THR A 454 28.91 -21.82 2.90
N GLU A 455 29.91 -21.76 3.80
CA GLU A 455 29.71 -21.44 5.20
C GLU A 455 29.24 -19.96 5.34
N GLY A 456 28.25 -19.68 6.20
CA GLY A 456 27.73 -18.33 6.41
C GLY A 456 26.71 -17.85 5.36
N LEU A 457 26.28 -18.72 4.41
CA LEU A 457 25.34 -18.34 3.37
C LEU A 457 23.99 -17.86 3.95
N LYS A 458 23.50 -18.55 4.98
CA LYS A 458 22.24 -18.21 5.63
C LYS A 458 22.27 -16.83 6.27
N GLU A 459 23.30 -16.56 7.07
CA GLU A 459 23.52 -15.28 7.74
C GLU A 459 23.68 -14.13 6.72
N ALA A 460 24.33 -14.42 5.60
CA ALA A 460 24.49 -13.47 4.51
C ALA A 460 23.15 -13.10 3.86
N ILE A 461 22.29 -14.10 3.61
CA ILE A 461 20.93 -13.89 3.06
C ILE A 461 20.04 -13.18 4.09
N GLU A 462 20.03 -13.61 5.35
CA GLU A 462 19.27 -12.95 6.40
C GLU A 462 19.67 -11.47 6.55
N THR A 463 20.96 -11.17 6.52
CA THR A 463 21.46 -9.80 6.59
C THR A 463 21.03 -8.99 5.36
N LEU A 464 21.15 -9.56 4.15
CA LEU A 464 20.73 -8.91 2.92
C LEU A 464 19.22 -8.53 2.96
N VAL A 465 18.37 -9.48 3.31
CA VAL A 465 16.91 -9.27 3.29
C VAL A 465 16.46 -8.34 4.41
N ARG A 466 16.94 -8.51 5.64
CA ARG A 466 16.48 -7.73 6.80
C ARG A 466 17.08 -6.33 6.89
N ARG A 467 18.27 -6.12 6.34
CA ARG A 467 19.02 -4.86 6.44
C ARG A 467 19.25 -4.18 5.11
N GLY A 468 18.75 -4.72 4.01
CA GLY A 468 18.93 -4.15 2.67
C GLY A 468 18.48 -2.69 2.56
N GLU A 469 17.40 -2.33 3.24
CA GLU A 469 16.88 -0.97 3.31
C GLU A 469 17.88 0.00 3.99
N PHE A 470 18.55 -0.41 5.06
CA PHE A 470 19.57 0.41 5.72
C PHE A 470 20.83 0.59 4.84
N ILE A 471 21.13 -0.40 4.02
CA ILE A 471 22.28 -0.33 3.09
C ILE A 471 21.99 0.67 1.96
N GLN A 472 20.74 0.79 1.53
CA GLN A 472 20.35 1.74 0.49
C GLN A 472 20.29 3.19 0.99
N THR A 473 19.97 3.41 2.26
CA THR A 473 19.91 4.75 2.86
C THR A 473 21.28 5.32 3.19
N VAL A 474 22.32 4.50 3.13
CA VAL A 474 23.70 4.91 3.33
C VAL A 474 24.46 4.57 2.06
N ASP A 475 24.73 5.58 1.22
CA ASP A 475 25.63 5.40 0.09
C ASP A 475 26.97 4.88 0.65
N VAL A 476 27.37 3.68 0.22
CA VAL A 476 28.60 3.00 0.69
C VAL A 476 29.85 3.86 0.46
N GLN A 477 29.75 4.91 -0.36
CA GLN A 477 30.80 5.88 -0.59
C GLN A 477 30.86 6.99 0.47
N ASP A 478 29.80 7.20 1.26
CA ASP A 478 29.76 8.30 2.24
C ASP A 478 30.09 7.83 3.66
N ARG A 479 31.39 7.50 3.87
CA ARG A 479 31.93 7.14 5.20
C ARG A 479 31.63 8.21 6.26
N ALA A 480 31.54 9.49 5.85
CA ALA A 480 31.26 10.60 6.74
C ALA A 480 29.83 10.56 7.30
N LEU A 481 28.85 10.07 6.53
CA LEU A 481 27.47 9.92 6.99
C LEU A 481 27.35 8.79 8.01
N VAL A 482 27.99 7.64 7.76
CA VAL A 482 28.02 6.52 8.71
C VAL A 482 28.67 6.94 10.03
N GLU A 483 29.79 7.62 9.98
CA GLU A 483 30.45 8.14 11.18
C GLU A 483 29.57 9.16 11.93
N LEU A 484 28.80 9.96 11.22
CA LEU A 484 27.92 10.96 11.81
C LEU A 484 26.68 10.32 12.46
N ILE A 485 26.06 9.34 11.81
CA ILE A 485 24.86 8.66 12.29
C ILE A 485 25.16 7.71 13.45
N GLU A 486 26.27 6.94 13.39
CA GLU A 486 26.64 5.95 14.39
C GLU A 486 27.39 6.52 15.60
N GLY A 487 27.94 7.73 15.50
CA GLY A 487 28.75 8.35 16.53
C GLY A 487 30.11 7.68 16.72
N VAL A 488 31.18 8.48 16.71
CA VAL A 488 32.57 8.03 16.85
C VAL A 488 32.78 7.41 18.23
N ARG A 489 32.57 6.11 18.34
CA ARG A 489 33.29 5.26 19.28
C ARG A 489 34.06 4.24 18.47
N GLU A 490 35.36 4.22 18.63
CA GLU A 490 36.31 3.37 17.91
C GLU A 490 36.03 1.85 18.04
N ASP A 491 35.11 1.44 18.92
CA ASP A 491 34.89 0.05 19.31
C ASP A 491 33.65 -0.62 18.69
N VAL A 492 32.81 0.12 17.96
CA VAL A 492 31.62 -0.44 17.30
C VAL A 492 31.63 -0.11 15.81
N LYS A 493 32.42 -0.82 15.09
CA LYS A 493 32.30 -0.92 13.60
C LYS A 493 31.09 -1.76 13.26
N CYS A 494 29.89 -1.24 13.42
CA CYS A 494 28.73 -1.74 12.69
C CYS A 494 28.78 -1.21 11.26
N LYS A 495 29.75 -1.66 10.49
CA LYS A 495 29.68 -1.62 9.04
C LYS A 495 28.57 -2.59 8.66
N VAL A 496 27.44 -2.10 8.18
CA VAL A 496 26.49 -2.91 7.42
C VAL A 496 27.12 -3.12 6.05
N GLU A 497 28.19 -3.92 5.99
CA GLU A 497 28.78 -4.36 4.74
C GLU A 497 27.94 -5.50 4.20
N VAL A 498 27.56 -5.39 2.93
CA VAL A 498 27.00 -6.54 2.22
C VAL A 498 28.08 -7.62 2.23
N SER A 499 27.72 -8.82 2.67
CA SER A 499 28.66 -9.95 2.74
C SER A 499 29.29 -10.20 1.37
N GLU A 500 30.60 -10.52 1.34
CA GLU A 500 31.31 -10.92 0.12
C GLU A 500 30.58 -12.02 -0.64
N ILE A 501 29.96 -12.97 0.08
CA ILE A 501 29.13 -14.05 -0.50
C ILE A 501 28.00 -13.47 -1.36
N VAL A 502 27.35 -12.42 -0.90
CA VAL A 502 26.25 -11.76 -1.64
C VAL A 502 26.82 -10.99 -2.83
N VAL A 503 27.92 -10.25 -2.64
CA VAL A 503 28.55 -9.47 -3.71
C VAL A 503 29.02 -10.35 -4.86
N GLU A 504 29.70 -11.46 -4.55
CA GLU A 504 30.17 -12.44 -5.55
C GLU A 504 29.03 -13.14 -6.30
N ASN A 505 27.85 -13.27 -5.67
CA ASN A 505 26.67 -13.95 -6.23
C ASN A 505 25.53 -13.00 -6.57
N ALA A 506 25.78 -11.68 -6.61
CA ALA A 506 24.74 -10.67 -6.78
C ALA A 506 23.89 -10.87 -8.04
N GLU A 507 24.51 -11.21 -9.18
CA GLU A 507 23.82 -11.46 -10.44
C GLU A 507 22.87 -12.66 -10.34
N LYS A 508 23.32 -13.72 -9.68
CA LYS A 508 22.54 -14.93 -9.48
C LYS A 508 21.37 -14.74 -8.52
N ILE A 509 21.57 -13.96 -7.45
CA ILE A 509 20.51 -13.60 -6.51
C ILE A 509 19.46 -12.73 -7.22
N ASP A 510 19.89 -11.77 -8.06
CA ASP A 510 18.98 -10.94 -8.87
C ASP A 510 18.14 -11.78 -9.84
N GLU A 511 18.75 -12.76 -10.52
CA GLU A 511 18.05 -13.70 -11.40
C GLU A 511 17.01 -14.55 -10.65
N LEU A 512 17.34 -15.05 -9.46
CA LEU A 512 16.39 -15.79 -8.62
C LEU A 512 15.21 -14.91 -8.18
N LEU A 513 15.49 -13.67 -7.77
CA LEU A 513 14.44 -12.70 -7.41
C LEU A 513 13.58 -12.28 -8.61
N ALA A 514 14.15 -12.28 -9.81
CA ALA A 514 13.41 -11.99 -11.04
C ALA A 514 12.47 -13.14 -11.45
N ASP A 515 12.83 -14.38 -11.13
CA ASP A 515 12.10 -15.58 -11.57
C ASP A 515 11.14 -16.14 -10.51
N VAL A 516 11.12 -15.60 -9.28
CA VAL A 516 10.26 -16.08 -8.19
C VAL A 516 8.77 -16.00 -8.54
N LYS A 517 8.00 -17.06 -8.23
CA LYS A 517 6.54 -17.13 -8.41
C LYS A 517 5.83 -17.21 -7.07
N ILE A 518 4.99 -16.22 -6.81
CA ILE A 518 4.38 -15.97 -5.51
C ILE A 518 2.86 -15.98 -5.67
N CYS A 519 2.16 -16.69 -4.80
CA CYS A 519 0.70 -16.75 -4.83
C CYS A 519 0.10 -16.40 -3.47
N ASP A 520 -0.90 -15.54 -3.47
CA ASP A 520 -1.83 -15.35 -2.35
C ASP A 520 -3.20 -15.94 -2.75
N PRO A 521 -3.61 -17.08 -2.16
CA PRO A 521 -4.87 -17.73 -2.53
C PRO A 521 -6.11 -17.12 -1.86
N ALA A 522 -5.96 -16.09 -1.04
CA ALA A 522 -7.01 -15.28 -0.41
C ALA A 522 -6.58 -13.82 -0.38
N VAL A 523 -6.35 -13.26 -1.58
CA VAL A 523 -5.54 -12.06 -1.79
C VAL A 523 -6.11 -10.81 -1.14
N GLY A 524 -7.42 -10.73 -0.90
CA GLY A 524 -8.06 -9.56 -0.32
C GLY A 524 -7.69 -8.27 -1.07
N SER A 525 -7.29 -7.25 -0.35
CA SER A 525 -6.80 -5.98 -0.90
C SER A 525 -5.36 -6.03 -1.44
N GLY A 526 -4.69 -7.20 -1.43
CA GLY A 526 -3.35 -7.40 -1.99
C GLY A 526 -2.20 -7.03 -1.05
N ALA A 527 -2.41 -6.93 0.25
CA ALA A 527 -1.39 -6.49 1.19
C ALA A 527 -0.09 -7.32 1.10
N PHE A 528 -0.18 -8.64 1.05
CA PHE A 528 0.99 -9.51 0.93
C PHE A 528 1.67 -9.43 -0.43
N LEU A 529 0.90 -9.31 -1.52
CA LEU A 529 1.49 -9.18 -2.87
C LEU A 529 2.25 -7.86 -3.00
N ILE A 530 1.67 -6.74 -2.54
CA ILE A 530 2.35 -5.43 -2.54
C ILE A 530 3.61 -5.47 -1.65
N GLY A 531 3.50 -6.06 -0.45
CA GLY A 531 4.66 -6.26 0.43
C GLY A 531 5.78 -7.07 -0.24
N MET A 532 5.45 -8.14 -0.97
CA MET A 532 6.42 -8.93 -1.72
C MET A 532 7.05 -8.16 -2.87
N ILE A 533 6.26 -7.39 -3.62
CA ILE A 533 6.80 -6.52 -4.68
C ILE A 533 7.79 -5.54 -4.08
N HIS A 534 7.43 -4.89 -2.96
CA HIS A 534 8.30 -3.94 -2.26
C HIS A 534 9.64 -4.56 -1.88
N GLU A 535 9.63 -5.67 -1.13
CA GLU A 535 10.85 -6.35 -0.67
C GLU A 535 11.73 -6.80 -1.84
N ILE A 536 11.14 -7.34 -2.91
CA ILE A 536 11.90 -7.79 -4.09
C ILE A 536 12.52 -6.60 -4.84
N VAL A 537 11.77 -5.52 -5.04
CA VAL A 537 12.27 -4.31 -5.71
C VAL A 537 13.44 -3.73 -4.92
N MET A 538 13.31 -3.63 -3.60
CA MET A 538 14.34 -3.12 -2.71
C MET A 538 15.62 -3.96 -2.81
N LEU A 539 15.49 -5.29 -2.76
CA LEU A 539 16.64 -6.21 -2.90
C LEU A 539 17.29 -6.10 -4.29
N ARG A 540 16.51 -6.08 -5.36
CA ARG A 540 17.04 -5.97 -6.73
C ARG A 540 17.69 -4.61 -7.00
N LYS A 541 17.11 -3.51 -6.45
CA LYS A 541 17.74 -2.17 -6.50
C LYS A 541 19.11 -2.19 -5.79
N LEU A 542 19.20 -2.79 -4.60
CA LEU A 542 20.47 -2.95 -3.89
C LEU A 542 21.48 -3.78 -4.69
N LEU A 543 21.07 -4.92 -5.23
CA LEU A 543 21.93 -5.80 -6.02
C LEU A 543 22.40 -5.13 -7.33
N SER A 544 21.63 -4.20 -7.90
CA SER A 544 21.99 -3.46 -9.10
C SER A 544 23.27 -2.64 -8.93
N MET A 545 23.60 -2.21 -7.71
CA MET A 545 24.86 -1.52 -7.39
C MET A 545 26.08 -2.41 -7.62
N TYR A 546 25.93 -3.71 -7.44
CA TYR A 546 27.02 -4.71 -7.61
C TYR A 546 27.02 -5.34 -9.01
N THR A 547 25.87 -5.45 -9.66
CA THR A 547 25.76 -6.02 -11.02
C THR A 547 26.02 -5.00 -12.13
N LYS A 548 26.21 -3.71 -11.80
CA LYS A 548 26.37 -2.59 -12.74
C LYS A 548 25.24 -2.46 -13.77
N LYS A 549 24.05 -3.00 -13.48
CA LYS A 549 22.83 -2.87 -14.29
C LYS A 549 22.01 -1.72 -13.71
N HIS A 550 22.03 -0.55 -14.35
CA HIS A 550 21.10 0.53 -13.99
C HIS A 550 19.72 0.17 -14.52
N VAL A 551 18.79 -0.12 -13.59
CA VAL A 551 17.40 -0.42 -13.93
C VAL A 551 16.53 0.60 -13.22
N ARG A 552 15.60 1.22 -13.97
CA ARG A 552 14.62 2.16 -13.37
C ARG A 552 13.71 1.38 -12.41
N GLN A 553 13.36 1.99 -11.31
CA GLN A 553 12.49 1.40 -10.28
C GLN A 553 11.11 1.02 -10.86
N TYR A 554 10.55 1.88 -11.72
CA TYR A 554 9.35 1.59 -12.48
C TYR A 554 9.44 0.27 -13.27
N ASP A 555 10.54 0.05 -14.00
CA ASP A 555 10.73 -1.16 -14.81
C ASP A 555 10.85 -2.42 -13.93
N LEU A 556 11.50 -2.30 -12.76
CA LEU A 556 11.56 -3.39 -11.78
C LEU A 556 10.19 -3.73 -11.23
N LYS A 557 9.42 -2.73 -10.79
CA LYS A 557 8.05 -2.91 -10.29
C LYS A 557 7.17 -3.55 -11.35
N ARG A 558 7.18 -3.00 -12.56
CA ARG A 558 6.43 -3.52 -13.70
C ARG A 558 6.76 -4.98 -13.97
N TYR A 559 8.05 -5.30 -14.05
CA TYR A 559 8.49 -6.67 -14.32
C TYR A 559 7.98 -7.67 -13.28
N ILE A 560 8.04 -7.32 -11.97
CA ILE A 560 7.61 -8.19 -10.89
C ILE A 560 6.09 -8.36 -10.91
N ILE A 561 5.35 -7.28 -11.15
CA ILE A 561 3.89 -7.30 -11.28
C ILE A 561 3.44 -8.20 -12.44
N GLU A 562 4.12 -8.12 -13.57
CA GLU A 562 3.80 -8.91 -14.76
C GLU A 562 4.23 -10.39 -14.64
N ASN A 563 5.28 -10.70 -13.87
CA ASN A 563 5.91 -12.01 -13.94
C ASN A 563 5.89 -12.82 -12.65
N SER A 564 5.83 -12.17 -11.48
CA SER A 564 6.11 -12.86 -10.22
C SER A 564 4.88 -13.07 -9.33
N ILE A 565 3.87 -12.16 -9.39
CA ILE A 565 2.75 -12.17 -8.45
C ILE A 565 1.49 -12.80 -9.03
N TYR A 566 0.76 -13.54 -8.18
CA TYR A 566 -0.51 -14.18 -8.49
C TYR A 566 -1.43 -14.09 -7.27
N GLY A 567 -2.70 -13.78 -7.52
CA GLY A 567 -3.70 -13.64 -6.45
C GLY A 567 -5.05 -14.24 -6.82
N VAL A 568 -5.74 -14.79 -5.84
CA VAL A 568 -7.10 -15.33 -6.02
C VAL A 568 -7.98 -14.82 -4.88
N ASP A 569 -9.17 -14.37 -5.20
CA ASP A 569 -10.20 -14.08 -4.19
C ASP A 569 -11.60 -14.40 -4.72
N VAL A 570 -12.52 -14.77 -3.83
CA VAL A 570 -13.92 -15.00 -4.21
C VAL A 570 -14.66 -13.68 -4.45
N ASP A 571 -14.24 -12.61 -3.80
CA ASP A 571 -14.87 -11.29 -3.88
C ASP A 571 -14.31 -10.48 -5.08
N PRO A 572 -15.17 -10.09 -6.03
CA PRO A 572 -14.72 -9.32 -7.19
C PRO A 572 -14.18 -7.94 -6.82
N GLY A 573 -14.71 -7.32 -5.75
CA GLY A 573 -14.23 -6.03 -5.27
C GLY A 573 -12.81 -6.12 -4.71
N ALA A 574 -12.49 -7.20 -3.97
CA ALA A 574 -11.15 -7.47 -3.49
C ALA A 574 -10.13 -7.59 -4.64
N VAL A 575 -10.48 -8.35 -5.68
CA VAL A 575 -9.66 -8.53 -6.88
C VAL A 575 -9.38 -7.19 -7.56
N GLU A 576 -10.41 -6.36 -7.76
CA GLU A 576 -10.25 -5.04 -8.41
C GLU A 576 -9.37 -4.10 -7.57
N ILE A 577 -9.51 -4.10 -6.25
CA ILE A 577 -8.67 -3.30 -5.36
C ILE A 577 -7.22 -3.77 -5.33
N CYS A 578 -7.00 -5.07 -5.33
CA CYS A 578 -5.64 -5.60 -5.40
C CYS A 578 -4.94 -5.15 -6.70
N LYS A 579 -5.63 -5.24 -7.85
CA LYS A 579 -5.13 -4.72 -9.13
C LYS A 579 -4.85 -3.23 -9.06
N LEU A 580 -5.80 -2.44 -8.54
CA LEU A 580 -5.67 -0.99 -8.38
C LEU A 580 -4.44 -0.62 -7.56
N ARG A 581 -4.23 -1.25 -6.42
CA ARG A 581 -3.07 -1.00 -5.56
C ARG A 581 -1.76 -1.36 -6.27
N ALA A 582 -1.71 -2.49 -6.98
CA ALA A 582 -0.53 -2.88 -7.74
C ALA A 582 -0.18 -1.83 -8.82
N TRP A 583 -1.18 -1.27 -9.52
CA TRP A 583 -0.97 -0.20 -10.49
C TRP A 583 -0.53 1.11 -9.82
N LEU A 584 -1.16 1.52 -8.73
CA LEU A 584 -0.75 2.72 -8.00
C LEU A 584 0.68 2.59 -7.50
N TYR A 585 1.04 1.44 -6.93
CA TYR A 585 2.39 1.18 -6.46
C TYR A 585 3.45 1.29 -7.57
N MET A 586 3.10 0.92 -8.80
CA MET A 586 3.98 1.04 -9.97
C MET A 586 4.08 2.50 -10.45
N ILE A 587 2.94 3.21 -10.53
CA ILE A 587 2.83 4.56 -11.12
C ILE A 587 3.62 5.61 -10.32
N VAL A 588 3.83 5.40 -9.03
CA VAL A 588 4.60 6.32 -8.18
C VAL A 588 5.92 6.72 -8.84
N ASP A 589 6.66 5.75 -9.39
CA ASP A 589 7.99 5.96 -9.95
C ASP A 589 7.99 6.29 -11.45
N GLU A 590 6.81 6.48 -12.06
CA GLU A 590 6.72 6.93 -13.44
C GLU A 590 6.95 8.43 -13.51
N ASP A 591 8.17 8.84 -13.81
CA ASP A 591 8.55 10.26 -13.98
C ASP A 591 8.29 10.78 -15.39
N GLY A 592 7.58 10.00 -16.21
CA GLY A 592 7.39 10.15 -17.65
C GLY A 592 7.01 11.53 -18.16
N ALA A 593 7.97 12.45 -18.20
CA ALA A 593 7.81 13.75 -18.84
C ALA A 593 7.48 13.62 -20.34
N ASP A 594 7.95 12.56 -20.97
CA ASP A 594 7.81 12.39 -22.44
C ASP A 594 6.70 11.41 -22.83
N LYS A 595 6.51 10.32 -22.06
CA LYS A 595 5.56 9.26 -22.43
C LYS A 595 5.07 8.50 -21.20
N ILE A 596 3.75 8.31 -21.09
CA ILE A 596 3.15 7.45 -20.07
C ILE A 596 2.94 6.06 -20.67
N GLU A 597 3.50 5.04 -20.01
CA GLU A 597 3.34 3.65 -20.44
C GLU A 597 1.97 3.11 -19.99
N PRO A 598 1.27 2.32 -20.83
CA PRO A 598 0.04 1.66 -20.43
C PRO A 598 0.23 0.74 -19.24
N LEU A 599 -0.79 0.65 -18.40
CA LEU A 599 -0.79 -0.26 -17.26
C LEU A 599 -0.73 -1.73 -17.72
N PRO A 600 0.00 -2.61 -17.00
CA PRO A 600 -0.02 -4.03 -17.30
C PRO A 600 -1.42 -4.62 -17.07
N ASN A 601 -1.79 -5.58 -17.89
CA ASN A 601 -3.02 -6.30 -17.68
C ASN A 601 -2.84 -7.37 -16.60
N LEU A 602 -3.69 -7.34 -15.57
CA LEU A 602 -3.62 -8.25 -14.42
C LEU A 602 -4.77 -9.30 -14.40
N ASP A 603 -5.60 -9.38 -15.44
CA ASP A 603 -6.82 -10.19 -15.43
C ASP A 603 -6.59 -11.69 -15.26
N TYR A 604 -5.42 -12.21 -15.66
CA TYR A 604 -5.04 -13.60 -15.45
C TYR A 604 -3.91 -13.78 -14.43
N ARG A 605 -3.62 -12.74 -13.63
CA ARG A 605 -2.67 -12.76 -12.51
C ARG A 605 -3.39 -12.64 -11.17
N ILE A 606 -4.36 -11.73 -11.10
CA ILE A 606 -5.21 -11.50 -9.95
C ILE A 606 -6.64 -11.81 -10.40
N VAL A 607 -7.17 -12.93 -9.92
CA VAL A 607 -8.34 -13.60 -10.52
C VAL A 607 -9.43 -13.79 -9.48
N ARG A 608 -10.69 -13.55 -9.90
CA ARG A 608 -11.85 -13.97 -9.11
C ARG A 608 -12.01 -15.48 -9.16
N GLY A 609 -12.04 -16.13 -8.00
CA GLY A 609 -12.27 -17.57 -7.95
C GLY A 609 -12.29 -18.12 -6.53
N ASP A 610 -12.91 -19.28 -6.36
CA ASP A 610 -12.80 -20.04 -5.11
C ASP A 610 -11.53 -20.90 -5.13
N ALA A 611 -10.54 -20.48 -4.36
CA ALA A 611 -9.24 -21.15 -4.28
C ALA A 611 -9.31 -22.59 -3.75
N LEU A 612 -10.41 -22.97 -3.09
CA LEU A 612 -10.58 -24.30 -2.51
C LEU A 612 -11.24 -25.31 -3.48
N LEU A 613 -11.84 -24.85 -4.57
CA LEU A 613 -12.36 -25.73 -5.61
C LEU A 613 -11.25 -26.23 -6.54
N SER A 614 -11.45 -27.36 -7.19
CA SER A 614 -10.50 -27.91 -8.16
C SER A 614 -11.21 -28.66 -9.28
N VAL A 615 -10.59 -28.65 -10.44
CA VAL A 615 -11.04 -29.41 -11.60
C VAL A 615 -10.19 -30.68 -11.74
N GLU A 616 -10.82 -31.84 -11.99
CA GLU A 616 -10.07 -33.08 -12.27
C GLU A 616 -9.28 -32.95 -13.57
N LYS A 617 -7.95 -33.06 -13.47
CA LYS A 617 -7.06 -33.01 -14.63
C LYS A 617 -7.18 -34.25 -15.48
N ASN A 618 -7.53 -34.10 -16.75
CA ASN A 618 -7.48 -35.18 -17.75
C ASN A 618 -6.22 -35.05 -18.62
N LEU A 619 -5.48 -36.15 -18.78
CA LEU A 619 -4.23 -36.26 -19.58
C LEU A 619 -4.39 -35.91 -21.06
N PHE A 620 -5.62 -35.75 -21.56
CA PHE A 620 -5.92 -35.50 -22.99
C PHE A 620 -5.82 -34.04 -23.43
N ASN A 621 -5.51 -33.10 -22.51
CA ASN A 621 -5.63 -31.64 -22.76
C ASN A 621 -4.30 -30.89 -22.89
N MET A 622 -3.14 -31.55 -23.01
CA MET A 622 -1.84 -30.84 -23.00
C MET A 622 -1.70 -29.82 -24.12
N GLY A 623 -2.17 -30.10 -25.35
CA GLY A 623 -2.13 -29.14 -26.45
C GLY A 623 -3.00 -27.88 -26.23
N LEU A 624 -4.09 -28.00 -25.47
CA LEU A 624 -4.95 -26.87 -25.14
C LEU A 624 -4.31 -25.93 -24.11
N PHE A 625 -3.45 -26.45 -23.25
CA PHE A 625 -2.70 -25.62 -22.28
C PHE A 625 -1.62 -24.80 -22.98
N GLU A 626 -0.89 -25.36 -23.94
CA GLU A 626 0.10 -24.62 -24.73
C GLU A 626 -0.55 -23.47 -25.50
N GLU A 627 -1.69 -23.74 -26.16
CA GLU A 627 -2.48 -22.75 -26.85
C GLU A 627 -3.02 -21.66 -25.91
N LEU A 628 -3.48 -22.05 -24.71
CA LEU A 628 -3.93 -21.11 -23.67
C LEU A 628 -2.82 -20.17 -23.21
N GLU A 629 -1.61 -20.70 -23.01
CA GLU A 629 -0.46 -19.91 -22.58
C GLU A 629 0.00 -18.92 -23.67
N GLU A 630 0.00 -19.34 -24.92
CA GLU A 630 0.32 -18.49 -26.07
C GLU A 630 -0.71 -17.35 -26.20
N LEU A 631 -2.01 -17.67 -26.13
CA LEU A 631 -3.07 -16.66 -26.18
C LEU A 631 -3.04 -15.69 -25.01
N LYS A 632 -2.72 -16.16 -23.79
CA LYS A 632 -2.52 -15.26 -22.65
C LYS A 632 -1.36 -14.30 -22.90
N TYR A 633 -0.24 -14.78 -23.42
CA TYR A 633 0.91 -13.92 -23.74
C TYR A 633 0.53 -12.86 -24.80
N LEU A 634 -0.21 -13.25 -25.83
CA LEU A 634 -0.71 -12.32 -26.85
C LEU A 634 -1.67 -11.29 -26.23
N TYR A 635 -2.60 -11.74 -25.39
CA TYR A 635 -3.58 -10.90 -24.72
C TYR A 635 -2.90 -9.84 -23.80
N PHE A 636 -1.86 -10.21 -23.06
CA PHE A 636 -1.13 -9.29 -22.20
C PHE A 636 -0.43 -8.18 -22.97
N ASN A 637 0.09 -8.49 -24.15
CA ASN A 637 0.89 -7.55 -24.96
C ASN A 637 0.06 -6.81 -26.01
N GLU A 638 -1.21 -7.16 -26.20
CA GLU A 638 -2.07 -6.53 -27.19
C GLU A 638 -2.61 -5.17 -26.70
N ILE A 639 -2.58 -4.20 -27.57
CA ILE A 639 -3.05 -2.82 -27.34
C ILE A 639 -4.35 -2.54 -28.08
N ASP A 640 -4.57 -3.21 -29.23
CA ASP A 640 -5.79 -3.10 -30.01
C ASP A 640 -6.95 -3.74 -29.25
N LEU A 641 -7.96 -2.95 -28.91
CA LEU A 641 -9.12 -3.39 -28.12
C LEU A 641 -9.91 -4.51 -28.80
N SER A 642 -10.04 -4.49 -30.12
CA SER A 642 -10.80 -5.50 -30.86
C SER A 642 -10.09 -6.85 -30.82
N LYS A 643 -8.78 -6.86 -31.06
CA LYS A 643 -7.96 -8.08 -30.97
C LYS A 643 -7.86 -8.59 -29.53
N LYS A 644 -7.73 -7.67 -28.57
CA LYS A 644 -7.71 -8.02 -27.15
C LYS A 644 -9.00 -8.73 -26.73
N GLN A 645 -10.14 -8.25 -27.23
CA GLN A 645 -11.43 -8.89 -26.98
C GLN A 645 -11.56 -10.25 -27.68
N GLU A 646 -10.99 -10.39 -28.87
CA GLU A 646 -10.90 -11.67 -29.57
C GLU A 646 -10.08 -12.68 -28.80
N TYR A 647 -8.88 -12.33 -28.36
CA TYR A 647 -8.05 -13.19 -27.53
C TYR A 647 -8.72 -13.56 -26.19
N LYS A 648 -9.40 -12.61 -25.53
CA LYS A 648 -10.18 -12.89 -24.32
C LYS A 648 -11.24 -13.95 -24.54
N LEU A 649 -12.02 -13.86 -25.62
CA LEU A 649 -13.04 -14.83 -25.98
C LEU A 649 -12.45 -16.21 -26.30
N GLU A 650 -11.29 -16.25 -26.98
CA GLU A 650 -10.60 -17.52 -27.26
C GLU A 650 -10.04 -18.16 -25.98
N ILE A 651 -9.45 -17.38 -25.09
CA ILE A 651 -8.99 -17.82 -23.77
C ILE A 651 -10.15 -18.40 -22.95
N GLU A 652 -11.28 -17.69 -22.86
CA GLU A 652 -12.47 -18.16 -22.15
C GLU A 652 -13.03 -19.46 -22.75
N LYS A 653 -13.00 -19.58 -24.07
CA LYS A 653 -13.43 -20.80 -24.77
C LYS A 653 -12.49 -21.96 -24.46
N LEU A 654 -11.18 -21.75 -24.44
CA LEU A 654 -10.21 -22.78 -24.07
C LEU A 654 -10.36 -23.21 -22.60
N ILE A 655 -10.50 -22.23 -21.69
CA ILE A 655 -10.77 -22.51 -20.27
C ILE A 655 -12.05 -23.37 -20.13
N TYR A 656 -13.12 -23.01 -20.84
CA TYR A 656 -14.36 -23.76 -20.85
C TYR A 656 -14.18 -25.20 -21.39
N GLN A 657 -13.36 -25.39 -22.42
CA GLN A 657 -13.04 -26.70 -22.94
C GLN A 657 -12.19 -27.54 -21.99
N ILE A 658 -11.14 -26.93 -21.41
CA ILE A 658 -10.23 -27.56 -20.46
C ILE A 658 -10.98 -28.00 -19.19
N THR A 659 -11.91 -27.17 -18.72
CA THR A 659 -12.70 -27.41 -17.52
C THR A 659 -13.97 -28.23 -17.75
N ASN A 660 -14.18 -28.77 -18.98
CA ASN A 660 -15.40 -29.50 -19.37
C ASN A 660 -16.70 -28.74 -19.07
N GLY A 661 -16.69 -27.43 -19.36
CA GLY A 661 -17.86 -26.60 -19.16
C GLY A 661 -18.06 -26.09 -17.74
N ARG A 662 -17.16 -26.39 -16.82
CA ARG A 662 -17.14 -25.78 -15.50
C ARG A 662 -16.57 -24.35 -15.61
N ARG A 663 -17.23 -23.40 -14.99
CA ARG A 663 -16.76 -22.00 -14.87
C ARG A 663 -15.98 -21.76 -13.57
N GLU A 664 -15.68 -22.84 -12.86
CA GLU A 664 -14.99 -22.76 -11.57
C GLU A 664 -13.48 -22.52 -11.76
N PHE A 665 -12.89 -21.76 -10.86
CA PHE A 665 -11.47 -21.48 -10.87
C PHE A 665 -10.65 -22.75 -10.60
N ASP A 666 -9.53 -22.93 -11.33
CA ASP A 666 -8.51 -23.95 -11.04
C ASP A 666 -7.12 -23.39 -11.26
N PHE A 667 -6.24 -23.53 -10.28
CA PHE A 667 -4.86 -23.04 -10.33
C PHE A 667 -4.07 -23.56 -11.52
N GLY A 668 -4.22 -24.84 -11.84
CA GLY A 668 -3.50 -25.46 -12.93
C GLY A 668 -3.98 -25.03 -14.33
N VAL A 669 -5.16 -24.44 -14.42
CA VAL A 669 -5.71 -23.86 -15.65
C VAL A 669 -5.37 -22.37 -15.75
N TYR A 670 -5.70 -21.60 -14.72
CA TYR A 670 -5.50 -20.16 -14.75
C TYR A 670 -4.03 -19.76 -14.67
N PHE A 671 -3.18 -20.55 -13.99
CA PHE A 671 -1.75 -20.30 -13.81
C PHE A 671 -0.90 -21.43 -14.39
N SER A 672 -1.33 -21.98 -15.51
CA SER A 672 -0.70 -23.13 -16.16
C SER A 672 0.80 -22.94 -16.43
N GLU A 673 1.20 -21.72 -16.78
CA GLU A 673 2.60 -21.37 -17.01
C GLU A 673 3.50 -21.61 -15.78
N VAL A 674 2.99 -21.42 -14.56
CA VAL A 674 3.74 -21.67 -13.32
C VAL A 674 3.93 -23.17 -13.10
N PHE A 675 2.88 -23.96 -13.30
CA PHE A 675 2.91 -25.39 -13.08
C PHE A 675 3.73 -26.13 -14.15
N HIS A 676 3.70 -25.67 -15.39
CA HIS A 676 4.52 -26.24 -16.46
C HIS A 676 6.00 -25.90 -16.32
N GLN A 677 6.33 -24.67 -15.97
CA GLN A 677 7.73 -24.22 -15.87
C GLN A 677 8.42 -24.67 -14.58
N LYS A 678 7.71 -24.63 -13.44
CA LYS A 678 8.28 -24.83 -12.10
C LYS A 678 7.64 -25.95 -11.29
N GLY A 679 6.56 -26.56 -11.77
CA GLY A 679 5.81 -27.57 -11.02
C GLY A 679 4.96 -27.02 -9.88
N GLY A 680 4.89 -25.70 -9.70
CA GLY A 680 4.13 -24.99 -8.68
C GLY A 680 4.80 -23.67 -8.25
N PHE A 681 4.18 -22.98 -7.30
CA PHE A 681 4.67 -21.70 -6.79
C PHE A 681 5.90 -21.87 -5.90
N ASP A 682 6.81 -20.91 -5.94
CA ASP A 682 7.97 -20.85 -5.03
C ASP A 682 7.54 -20.46 -3.61
N ILE A 683 6.60 -19.51 -3.52
CA ILE A 683 6.06 -18.99 -2.27
C ILE A 683 4.53 -18.92 -2.35
N VAL A 684 3.88 -19.40 -1.30
CA VAL A 684 2.45 -19.18 -1.05
C VAL A 684 2.31 -18.44 0.27
N ILE A 685 1.73 -17.24 0.22
CA ILE A 685 1.64 -16.34 1.37
C ILE A 685 0.24 -15.77 1.48
N GLY A 686 -0.25 -15.51 2.70
CA GLY A 686 -1.58 -14.91 2.85
C GLY A 686 -2.14 -14.95 4.25
N ASN A 687 -3.34 -14.36 4.37
CA ASN A 687 -4.19 -14.40 5.56
C ASN A 687 -5.54 -15.04 5.19
N PRO A 688 -5.64 -16.38 5.15
CA PRO A 688 -6.88 -17.04 4.78
C PRO A 688 -8.02 -16.74 5.77
N PRO A 689 -9.29 -16.73 5.32
CA PRO A 689 -10.44 -16.33 6.15
C PRO A 689 -10.66 -17.25 7.35
N TYR A 690 -11.10 -16.66 8.50
CA TYR A 690 -11.39 -17.38 9.75
C TYR A 690 -12.89 -17.62 9.88
N ILE A 691 -13.41 -18.60 9.14
CA ILE A 691 -14.84 -18.89 9.06
C ILE A 691 -15.07 -20.37 9.37
N GLN A 692 -15.96 -20.66 10.33
CA GLN A 692 -16.32 -22.03 10.64
C GLN A 692 -17.10 -22.67 9.49
N LEU A 693 -16.72 -23.89 9.08
CA LEU A 693 -17.37 -24.61 7.99
C LEU A 693 -18.86 -24.90 8.23
N GLN A 694 -19.34 -24.81 9.48
CA GLN A 694 -20.77 -24.92 9.81
C GLN A 694 -21.59 -23.67 9.49
N LYS A 695 -20.95 -22.50 9.29
CA LYS A 695 -21.65 -21.29 8.88
C LYS A 695 -22.20 -21.44 7.46
N ALA A 696 -23.24 -20.72 7.16
CA ALA A 696 -23.85 -20.69 5.84
C ALA A 696 -23.45 -19.44 5.06
N ALA A 697 -23.18 -19.61 3.76
CA ALA A 697 -23.14 -18.53 2.78
C ALA A 697 -24.19 -18.85 1.71
N ASP A 698 -24.97 -17.87 1.28
CA ASP A 698 -26.02 -18.00 0.26
C ASP A 698 -26.97 -19.20 0.50
N GLY A 699 -27.33 -19.39 1.76
CA GLY A 699 -28.23 -20.49 2.19
C GLY A 699 -27.62 -21.90 2.18
N LYS A 700 -26.35 -22.04 1.79
CA LYS A 700 -25.59 -23.32 1.83
C LYS A 700 -24.47 -23.21 2.87
N LYS A 701 -24.26 -24.29 3.64
CA LYS A 701 -23.13 -24.34 4.57
C LYS A 701 -21.83 -24.54 3.81
N TYR A 702 -20.78 -23.84 4.21
CA TYR A 702 -19.43 -24.06 3.63
C TYR A 702 -18.99 -25.53 3.68
N ALA A 703 -19.34 -26.24 4.77
CA ALA A 703 -19.08 -27.67 4.88
C ALA A 703 -19.71 -28.52 3.73
N ASP A 704 -20.85 -28.11 3.21
CA ASP A 704 -21.54 -28.83 2.14
C ASP A 704 -20.94 -28.51 0.76
N LEU A 705 -20.29 -27.33 0.61
CA LEU A 705 -19.58 -26.93 -0.60
C LEU A 705 -18.26 -27.75 -0.77
N TYR A 706 -17.51 -27.93 0.30
CA TYR A 706 -16.16 -28.53 0.21
C TYR A 706 -16.09 -30.01 0.58
N LYS A 707 -17.20 -30.64 1.02
CA LYS A 707 -17.25 -32.03 1.42
C LYS A 707 -16.80 -33.01 0.32
N GLY A 708 -17.03 -32.65 -0.95
CA GLY A 708 -16.73 -33.47 -2.12
C GLY A 708 -15.33 -33.28 -2.70
N GLU A 709 -14.58 -32.28 -2.25
CA GLU A 709 -13.32 -31.84 -2.85
C GLU A 709 -12.08 -32.71 -2.45
N GLY A 710 -12.27 -33.73 -1.64
CA GLY A 710 -11.20 -34.68 -1.30
C GLY A 710 -10.11 -34.13 -0.36
N TYR A 711 -10.42 -33.10 0.42
CA TYR A 711 -9.49 -32.57 1.42
C TYR A 711 -9.30 -33.52 2.59
N GLU A 712 -8.07 -33.86 2.90
CA GLU A 712 -7.67 -34.67 4.07
C GLU A 712 -7.99 -33.89 5.37
N LEU A 713 -7.78 -32.56 5.35
CA LEU A 713 -8.00 -31.70 6.51
C LEU A 713 -9.46 -31.29 6.71
N PHE A 714 -10.38 -31.78 5.86
CA PHE A 714 -11.78 -31.50 6.01
C PHE A 714 -12.32 -32.04 7.34
N ASP A 715 -12.89 -31.13 8.14
CA ASP A 715 -13.66 -31.44 9.34
C ASP A 715 -14.88 -30.53 9.40
N ARG A 716 -16.08 -31.10 9.50
CA ARG A 716 -17.34 -30.31 9.48
C ARG A 716 -17.41 -29.28 10.60
N THR A 717 -16.72 -29.50 11.71
CA THR A 717 -16.65 -28.60 12.88
C THR A 717 -15.43 -27.67 12.81
N GLY A 718 -14.60 -27.81 11.80
CA GLY A 718 -13.36 -27.08 11.59
C GLY A 718 -13.57 -25.69 11.03
N ASP A 719 -12.45 -25.04 10.78
CA ASP A 719 -12.38 -23.72 10.19
C ASP A 719 -11.83 -23.82 8.76
N ILE A 720 -12.29 -22.91 7.89
CA ILE A 720 -11.97 -22.96 6.45
C ILE A 720 -10.46 -22.81 6.19
N TYR A 721 -9.72 -22.07 7.02
CA TYR A 721 -8.26 -21.92 6.85
C TYR A 721 -7.51 -23.27 6.92
N CYS A 722 -8.06 -24.29 7.57
CA CYS A 722 -7.46 -25.64 7.54
C CYS A 722 -7.36 -26.18 6.10
N LEU A 723 -8.39 -25.92 5.28
CA LEU A 723 -8.40 -26.31 3.86
C LEU A 723 -7.39 -25.49 3.06
N PHE A 724 -7.19 -24.21 3.40
CA PHE A 724 -6.17 -23.37 2.78
C PHE A 724 -4.75 -23.86 3.03
N PHE A 725 -4.45 -24.43 4.20
CA PHE A 725 -3.16 -25.08 4.44
C PHE A 725 -2.91 -26.21 3.46
N GLU A 726 -3.89 -27.09 3.29
CA GLU A 726 -3.75 -28.22 2.33
C GLU A 726 -3.67 -27.73 0.89
N ARG A 727 -4.49 -26.74 0.52
CA ARG A 727 -4.45 -26.13 -0.81
C ARG A 727 -3.10 -25.45 -1.06
N GLY A 728 -2.61 -24.65 -0.13
CA GLY A 728 -1.32 -23.97 -0.24
C GLY A 728 -0.17 -24.96 -0.46
N MET A 729 -0.13 -26.05 0.32
CA MET A 729 0.88 -27.09 0.14
C MET A 729 0.74 -27.84 -1.19
N LYS A 730 -0.49 -28.00 -1.73
CA LYS A 730 -0.71 -28.64 -3.05
C LYS A 730 -0.20 -27.79 -4.21
N ILE A 731 -0.35 -26.47 -4.15
CA ILE A 731 0.06 -25.55 -5.23
C ILE A 731 1.53 -25.13 -5.16
N LEU A 732 2.23 -25.40 -4.06
CA LEU A 732 3.68 -25.18 -3.94
C LEU A 732 4.47 -26.22 -4.76
N LYS A 733 5.58 -25.78 -5.36
CA LYS A 733 6.63 -26.67 -5.85
C LYS A 733 7.33 -27.39 -4.67
N ASP A 734 8.10 -28.44 -4.95
CA ASP A 734 8.96 -29.06 -3.94
C ASP A 734 10.00 -28.05 -3.42
N LYS A 735 10.23 -28.03 -2.12
CA LYS A 735 11.03 -27.07 -1.36
C LYS A 735 10.49 -25.64 -1.35
N GLY A 736 9.30 -25.37 -1.93
CA GLY A 736 8.62 -24.08 -1.83
C GLY A 736 8.17 -23.76 -0.39
N HIS A 737 7.85 -22.51 -0.11
CA HIS A 737 7.53 -22.01 1.23
C HIS A 737 6.08 -21.53 1.32
N LEU A 738 5.38 -21.99 2.36
CA LEU A 738 4.06 -21.53 2.76
C LEU A 738 4.24 -20.60 3.96
N ALA A 739 3.69 -19.39 3.91
CA ALA A 739 3.66 -18.46 5.03
C ALA A 739 2.22 -17.97 5.25
N TYR A 740 1.58 -18.40 6.33
CA TYR A 740 0.23 -17.98 6.67
C TYR A 740 0.15 -17.35 8.06
N ILE A 741 -0.70 -16.34 8.17
CA ILE A 741 -1.23 -15.87 9.45
C ILE A 741 -2.65 -16.43 9.60
N THR A 742 -2.95 -17.07 10.73
CA THR A 742 -4.25 -17.70 10.98
C THR A 742 -4.64 -17.58 12.46
N SER A 743 -5.90 -17.91 12.79
CA SER A 743 -6.25 -18.12 14.19
C SER A 743 -5.41 -19.24 14.80
N ASN A 744 -4.91 -19.04 16.03
CA ASN A 744 -4.12 -20.04 16.75
C ASN A 744 -4.95 -21.19 17.36
N LYS A 745 -6.30 -21.15 17.18
CA LYS A 745 -7.22 -22.16 17.76
C LYS A 745 -6.88 -23.60 17.35
N TRP A 746 -6.38 -23.81 16.14
CA TRP A 746 -6.00 -25.12 15.65
C TRP A 746 -4.91 -25.80 16.50
N MET A 747 -4.10 -25.05 17.23
CA MET A 747 -3.07 -25.58 18.10
C MET A 747 -3.65 -26.38 19.28
N ARG A 748 -4.85 -26.00 19.74
CA ARG A 748 -5.48 -26.55 20.96
C ARG A 748 -6.81 -27.25 20.69
N ALA A 749 -7.56 -26.85 19.67
CA ALA A 749 -8.87 -27.41 19.36
C ALA A 749 -8.80 -28.83 18.79
N GLY A 750 -9.88 -29.61 18.99
CA GLY A 750 -9.98 -30.97 18.48
C GLY A 750 -9.92 -31.06 16.97
N TYR A 751 -10.60 -30.17 16.25
CA TYR A 751 -10.54 -30.12 14.78
C TYR A 751 -9.13 -29.84 14.22
N GLY A 752 -8.25 -29.22 15.04
CA GLY A 752 -6.88 -28.92 14.66
C GLY A 752 -5.94 -30.15 14.69
N GLU A 753 -6.37 -31.31 15.22
CA GLU A 753 -5.54 -32.52 15.29
C GLU A 753 -5.04 -32.96 13.91
N LYS A 754 -5.93 -32.97 12.91
CA LYS A 754 -5.57 -33.30 11.54
C LYS A 754 -4.55 -32.31 10.98
N LEU A 755 -4.73 -31.00 11.20
CA LEU A 755 -3.82 -29.97 10.73
C LEU A 755 -2.44 -30.10 11.39
N ARG A 756 -2.38 -30.32 12.71
CA ARG A 756 -1.10 -30.57 13.40
C ARG A 756 -0.36 -31.78 12.83
N GLY A 757 -1.07 -32.91 12.62
CA GLY A 757 -0.49 -34.11 12.01
C GLY A 757 -0.05 -33.86 10.55
N PHE A 758 -0.78 -33.07 9.78
CA PHE A 758 -0.44 -32.68 8.43
C PHE A 758 0.84 -31.86 8.38
N LEU A 759 0.92 -30.79 9.17
CA LEU A 759 2.07 -29.89 9.23
C LEU A 759 3.34 -30.59 9.73
N ALA A 760 3.21 -31.55 10.64
CA ALA A 760 4.35 -32.34 11.16
C ALA A 760 5.01 -33.23 10.09
N ARG A 761 4.35 -33.52 8.97
CA ARG A 761 4.93 -34.24 7.83
C ARG A 761 5.87 -33.40 6.98
N TYR A 762 5.69 -32.08 7.06
CA TYR A 762 6.52 -31.10 6.34
C TYR A 762 7.53 -30.45 7.30
N ASN A 763 8.26 -29.46 6.83
CA ASN A 763 9.31 -28.79 7.59
C ASN A 763 8.86 -27.39 8.08
N PRO A 764 8.20 -27.27 9.25
CA PRO A 764 7.89 -25.96 9.82
C PRO A 764 9.17 -25.27 10.25
N LYS A 765 9.43 -24.09 9.71
CA LYS A 765 10.61 -23.28 10.00
C LYS A 765 10.36 -22.32 11.16
N VAL A 766 9.19 -21.65 11.16
CA VAL A 766 8.81 -20.62 12.12
C VAL A 766 7.38 -20.83 12.60
N LEU A 767 7.13 -20.68 13.88
CA LEU A 767 5.81 -20.64 14.49
C LEU A 767 5.77 -19.53 15.55
N ILE A 768 4.96 -18.50 15.34
CA ILE A 768 4.80 -17.39 16.28
C ILE A 768 3.37 -17.32 16.76
N ASP A 769 3.13 -17.48 18.03
CA ASP A 769 1.84 -17.21 18.66
C ASP A 769 1.80 -15.73 19.08
N LEU A 770 1.04 -14.92 18.32
CA LEU A 770 0.91 -13.48 18.53
C LEU A 770 -0.04 -13.12 19.69
N GLY A 771 -0.80 -14.10 20.20
CA GLY A 771 -1.80 -13.89 21.25
C GLY A 771 -2.96 -12.97 20.84
N PRO A 772 -3.71 -12.43 21.84
CA PRO A 772 -4.85 -11.54 21.60
C PRO A 772 -4.32 -10.13 21.37
N LYS A 773 -4.39 -9.57 20.22
CA LYS A 773 -4.14 -8.15 19.86
C LYS A 773 -3.22 -7.95 18.63
N ALA A 774 -3.02 -8.96 17.83
CA ALA A 774 -2.32 -8.81 16.54
C ALA A 774 -3.10 -7.91 15.54
N PHE A 775 -4.40 -7.75 15.77
CA PHE A 775 -5.26 -6.89 14.95
C PHE A 775 -6.01 -5.90 15.85
N ASP A 776 -5.97 -4.61 15.52
CA ASP A 776 -6.61 -3.53 16.29
C ASP A 776 -8.14 -3.71 16.48
N SER A 777 -8.77 -4.43 15.55
CA SER A 777 -10.22 -4.61 15.50
C SER A 777 -10.72 -6.00 15.91
N ALA A 778 -9.83 -6.98 16.18
CA ALA A 778 -10.22 -8.37 16.40
C ALA A 778 -9.85 -8.90 17.80
N THR A 779 -10.77 -9.67 18.38
CA THR A 779 -10.55 -10.47 19.61
C THR A 779 -10.10 -11.90 19.29
N VAL A 780 -9.47 -12.12 18.13
CA VAL A 780 -9.02 -13.45 17.69
C VAL A 780 -7.53 -13.57 17.95
N ASP A 781 -7.17 -14.59 18.73
CA ASP A 781 -5.77 -14.95 18.93
C ASP A 781 -5.21 -15.53 17.63
N THR A 782 -4.09 -15.00 17.16
CA THR A 782 -3.50 -15.37 15.87
C THR A 782 -2.10 -15.92 15.99
N CYS A 783 -1.68 -16.67 14.98
CA CYS A 783 -0.32 -17.15 14.86
C CYS A 783 0.18 -17.00 13.43
N ILE A 784 1.49 -16.78 13.29
CA ILE A 784 2.21 -16.87 12.02
C ILE A 784 2.89 -18.22 11.96
N ILE A 785 2.79 -18.88 10.81
CA ILE A 785 3.52 -20.13 10.56
C ILE A 785 4.17 -20.08 9.18
N VAL A 786 5.45 -20.45 9.13
CA VAL A 786 6.21 -20.63 7.88
C VAL A 786 6.61 -22.09 7.77
N VAL A 787 6.21 -22.76 6.66
CA VAL A 787 6.44 -24.17 6.42
C VAL A 787 7.07 -24.38 5.06
N GLN A 788 8.15 -25.13 5.01
CA GLN A 788 8.76 -25.56 3.75
C GLN A 788 8.19 -26.92 3.33
N LYS A 789 7.89 -27.08 2.04
CA LYS A 789 7.44 -28.35 1.44
C LYS A 789 8.62 -29.32 1.25
N SER A 790 9.16 -29.77 2.36
CA SER A 790 10.26 -30.75 2.42
C SER A 790 10.07 -31.65 3.62
N GLU A 791 10.91 -32.69 3.77
CA GLU A 791 10.95 -33.53 4.97
C GLU A 791 11.25 -32.69 6.22
N ASN A 792 10.65 -33.05 7.34
CA ASN A 792 10.78 -32.32 8.60
C ASN A 792 12.18 -32.49 9.19
N GLU A 793 12.89 -31.40 9.34
CA GLU A 793 14.22 -31.33 9.97
C GLU A 793 14.17 -31.25 11.50
N HIS A 794 12.97 -31.09 12.08
CA HIS A 794 12.77 -30.96 13.53
C HIS A 794 13.51 -29.77 14.16
N ARG A 795 13.58 -28.63 13.43
CA ARG A 795 14.28 -27.39 13.84
C ARG A 795 13.38 -26.17 13.67
N THR A 796 12.20 -26.21 14.29
CA THR A 796 11.25 -25.09 14.22
C THR A 796 11.62 -24.02 15.24
N LYS A 797 11.74 -22.76 14.82
CA LYS A 797 11.79 -21.60 15.73
C LYS A 797 10.36 -21.31 16.21
N ALA A 798 10.11 -21.45 17.51
CA ALA A 798 8.79 -21.16 18.09
C ALA A 798 8.89 -20.03 19.11
N VAL A 799 7.99 -19.05 19.01
CA VAL A 799 7.89 -17.89 19.88
C VAL A 799 6.45 -17.70 20.32
N THR A 800 6.24 -17.41 21.60
CA THR A 800 4.94 -17.00 22.13
C THR A 800 5.06 -15.59 22.71
N ILE A 801 4.22 -14.68 22.27
CA ILE A 801 4.15 -13.33 22.81
C ILE A 801 3.22 -13.35 24.02
N VAL A 802 3.78 -13.26 25.24
CA VAL A 802 3.04 -13.20 26.50
C VAL A 802 3.09 -11.78 27.02
N ASP A 803 1.91 -11.21 27.31
CA ASP A 803 1.68 -9.84 27.77
C ASP A 803 2.04 -8.72 26.78
N GLY A 804 1.04 -8.39 25.99
CA GLY A 804 1.04 -7.14 25.25
C GLY A 804 1.08 -5.93 26.16
N ARG A 805 2.26 -5.48 26.59
CA ARG A 805 2.41 -4.07 26.86
C ARG A 805 2.12 -3.35 25.54
N LYS A 806 1.11 -2.50 25.57
CA LYS A 806 0.80 -1.53 24.53
C LYS A 806 2.06 -0.80 24.13
N ASN A 807 2.69 -1.18 23.10
CA ASN A 807 3.57 -0.39 22.24
C ASN A 807 3.96 -1.33 21.11
N HIS A 808 3.94 -0.86 19.89
CA HIS A 808 4.37 -1.53 18.70
C HIS A 808 5.42 -2.58 19.01
N VAL A 809 5.00 -3.82 19.07
CA VAL A 809 5.90 -4.93 19.29
C VAL A 809 6.63 -5.09 17.98
N ASP A 810 7.86 -4.62 17.91
CA ASP A 810 8.72 -4.92 16.77
C ASP A 810 8.96 -6.42 16.80
N ILE A 811 8.17 -7.13 15.99
CA ILE A 811 8.28 -8.59 15.84
C ILE A 811 9.72 -8.96 15.44
N SER A 812 10.41 -8.07 14.73
CA SER A 812 11.81 -8.25 14.35
C SER A 812 12.77 -8.24 15.56
N GLU A 813 12.48 -7.50 16.63
CA GLU A 813 13.28 -7.51 17.86
C GLU A 813 13.06 -8.79 18.68
N ILE A 814 11.81 -9.25 18.79
CA ILE A 814 11.49 -10.49 19.51
C ILE A 814 12.14 -11.70 18.83
N LEU A 815 12.23 -11.67 17.52
CA LEU A 815 12.82 -12.76 16.74
C LEU A 815 14.34 -12.68 16.62
N LYS A 816 14.96 -11.54 16.97
CA LYS A 816 16.43 -11.39 17.07
C LYS A 816 17.00 -11.95 18.38
N SER A 817 16.19 -12.18 19.40
CA SER A 817 16.66 -12.81 20.62
C SER A 817 16.90 -14.29 20.35
N ASP A 818 18.16 -14.70 20.36
CA ASP A 818 18.56 -16.11 20.36
C ASP A 818 17.90 -16.83 21.55
N GLY A 819 16.82 -17.52 21.29
CA GLY A 819 16.33 -18.59 22.12
C GLY A 819 15.74 -18.20 23.48
N VAL A 820 14.45 -18.31 23.57
CA VAL A 820 13.83 -18.79 24.82
C VAL A 820 13.24 -20.16 24.56
#